data_1ec8b28477cde3cb80f191ed17d84d54
#
_entry.id   1ec8b28477cde3cb80f191ed17d84d54
#
_cell.length_a   1.000
_cell.length_b   1.000
_cell.length_c   1.000
_cell.angle_alpha   90.00
_cell.angle_beta   90.00
_cell.angle_gamma   90.00
#
_symmetry.space_group_name_H-M   'P 1'
#
loop_
_entity.id
_entity.type
_entity.pdbx_description
1 polymer ?
#
loop_
_entity_poly.entity_id
_entity_poly.type
_entity_poly.pdbx_seq_one_letter_code
_entity_poly.pdbx_strand_id
1 'polypeptide(L)'
;MKFSEKWLREWVNPAIDTQALSEQLSMAGLEVDGVEPAAAEFTGVVVGEVVECGQHPDADKLRVTKVNVGADELLDIVCGAPNCRQGLKVAVATVGAVLPGDFKIKKAKLRGQPSHGMLCAFVELGISEEGDGIMELPSDAPIGTDLREYLSLDDNIIDVDLTPNRGDCLGIKGLAREVGVLNSIDVNNLEIAPVEATIEDKVSIELVNDDACPRYLGRVIKGINLDAETPLWMVEKLRRSGIRSIDPVVDVTNYVLLELGHPMHAFDLNAIEGGIKVRSANAGEEIVLLDGNTAKLNESTLVIADHNKALAIAGIFGGEKSGVTESTSDILLESAFFNPVAIAGQARSYGLHTDASHRYERGVDFALQKDAMERATALLLEIVGGEAGPVVEAVATDKLPKVTEVRLRRERLDRVIGHHIDDAKVTDILTRLGLDVKIVDGVWSADVPSYRFDIRIEEDLIEEVARVYGYNSIPNVAPTAKLKMTNHDESHVAVTKFRNTLVTRGYQEAITYSFVDPKAQAILHPQSDALVLPHPISVEMSAMRVSLMPGLLASLVYNQNRQQPRVRLFEHGLKFLRDENAENGVNQVAVIGGVISGLAHGEHWVQEKRSVDFYDLKGDVEALLAISNDIARFEIKAEQSDGLHPGQSAVIYVDGKKVGFFGAVHPQVQKLLDINNTAFVFEIEMSALEKRKLPEAVTVSKFPSNRRDIAILVKDHVKSGDILNVIEKVGGNQLVDLNLFDVYKGKGIEPNYKSLAIALTLQAVDRTLEEKDINQVVDNVVAALAEQFNASLRD
;
A
#
# COMPACT_ATOMS: atom_id res chain seq x y z
N MET A 1 7.29 13.64 5.82
CA MET A 1 8.35 14.60 6.26
C MET A 1 7.99 15.14 7.61
N LYS A 2 8.88 14.94 8.60
CA LYS A 2 8.69 15.51 9.95
C LYS A 2 9.29 16.90 10.05
N PHE A 3 8.61 17.80 10.76
CA PHE A 3 9.13 19.14 11.02
C PHE A 3 8.58 19.75 12.32
N SER A 4 9.35 20.64 12.91
CA SER A 4 8.95 21.43 14.08
C SER A 4 7.96 22.53 13.69
N GLU A 5 6.82 22.61 14.38
CA GLU A 5 5.86 23.69 14.19
C GLU A 5 6.47 25.05 14.52
N LYS A 6 7.26 25.15 15.60
CA LYS A 6 7.97 26.40 15.93
C LYS A 6 8.93 26.84 14.83
N TRP A 7 9.65 25.90 14.21
CA TRP A 7 10.51 26.23 13.09
C TRP A 7 9.73 26.76 11.89
N LEU A 8 8.61 26.13 11.54
CA LEU A 8 7.72 26.65 10.49
C LEU A 8 7.21 28.05 10.84
N ARG A 9 6.85 28.30 12.12
CA ARG A 9 6.35 29.59 12.59
C ARG A 9 7.42 30.72 12.60
N GLU A 10 8.70 30.40 12.57
CA GLU A 10 9.75 31.40 12.29
C GLU A 10 9.64 31.99 10.87
N TRP A 11 9.16 31.19 9.91
CA TRP A 11 8.98 31.57 8.52
C TRP A 11 7.59 32.16 8.23
N VAL A 12 6.56 31.63 8.84
CA VAL A 12 5.16 32.04 8.64
C VAL A 12 4.35 31.72 9.89
N ASN A 13 3.69 32.72 10.46
CA ASN A 13 2.98 32.53 11.73
C ASN A 13 1.50 32.94 11.64
N PRO A 14 0.63 32.05 11.12
CA PRO A 14 -0.81 32.29 11.10
C PRO A 14 -1.39 32.26 12.52
N ALA A 15 -2.44 33.04 12.77
CA ALA A 15 -3.14 33.09 14.07
C ALA A 15 -4.12 31.92 14.25
N ILE A 16 -3.63 30.69 14.04
CA ILE A 16 -4.37 29.43 14.23
C ILE A 16 -3.56 28.49 15.10
N ASP A 17 -4.21 27.57 15.79
CA ASP A 17 -3.55 26.55 16.60
C ASP A 17 -3.04 25.37 15.75
N THR A 18 -2.34 24.44 16.39
CA THR A 18 -1.75 23.25 15.75
C THR A 18 -2.79 22.39 15.05
N GLN A 19 -3.96 22.19 15.66
CA GLN A 19 -5.01 21.36 15.10
C GLN A 19 -5.56 21.99 13.82
N ALA A 20 -5.90 23.29 13.86
CA ALA A 20 -6.38 24.01 12.68
C ALA A 20 -5.32 24.07 11.57
N LEU A 21 -4.03 24.21 11.92
CA LEU A 21 -2.94 24.15 10.95
C LEU A 21 -2.86 22.78 10.26
N SER A 22 -2.93 21.68 11.03
CA SER A 22 -2.88 20.32 10.52
C SER A 22 -4.07 19.99 9.62
N GLU A 23 -5.28 20.39 10.03
CA GLU A 23 -6.49 20.24 9.21
C GLU A 23 -6.39 21.06 7.91
N GLN A 24 -5.88 22.30 7.99
CA GLN A 24 -5.71 23.16 6.82
C GLN A 24 -4.70 22.59 5.81
N LEU A 25 -3.57 22.08 6.28
CA LEU A 25 -2.57 21.41 5.43
C LEU A 25 -3.16 20.18 4.74
N SER A 26 -3.82 19.30 5.50
CA SER A 26 -4.45 18.10 4.94
C SER A 26 -5.52 18.44 3.90
N MET A 27 -6.37 19.41 4.17
CA MET A 27 -7.41 19.86 3.23
C MET A 27 -6.86 20.54 1.97
N ALA A 28 -5.63 21.05 2.03
CA ALA A 28 -4.92 21.63 0.89
C ALA A 28 -4.07 20.61 0.10
N GLY A 29 -4.14 19.33 0.47
CA GLY A 29 -3.44 18.24 -0.23
C GLY A 29 -2.07 17.87 0.34
N LEU A 30 -1.71 18.38 1.54
CA LEU A 30 -0.51 17.98 2.29
C LEU A 30 -0.96 17.17 3.50
N GLU A 31 -1.17 15.86 3.32
CA GLU A 31 -1.75 14.98 4.32
C GLU A 31 -0.90 14.93 5.60
N VAL A 32 -1.50 15.31 6.73
CA VAL A 32 -0.85 15.20 8.03
C VAL A 32 -1.13 13.83 8.63
N ASP A 33 -0.10 13.00 8.72
CA ASP A 33 -0.16 11.65 9.28
C ASP A 33 -0.22 11.65 10.80
N GLY A 34 0.42 12.64 11.44
CA GLY A 34 0.44 12.74 12.89
C GLY A 34 1.00 14.04 13.42
N VAL A 35 0.68 14.29 14.67
CA VAL A 35 1.23 15.41 15.46
C VAL A 35 1.70 14.83 16.80
N GLU A 36 2.96 15.02 17.12
CA GLU A 36 3.58 14.53 18.35
C GLU A 36 4.25 15.68 19.11
N PRO A 37 4.22 15.71 20.44
CA PRO A 37 4.97 16.70 21.22
C PRO A 37 6.48 16.47 21.07
N ALA A 38 7.27 17.55 21.07
CA ALA A 38 8.75 17.49 20.95
C ALA A 38 9.42 16.81 22.15
N ALA A 39 8.73 16.71 23.28
CA ALA A 39 9.13 15.98 24.49
C ALA A 39 7.89 15.57 25.27
N ALA A 40 8.01 14.53 26.12
CA ALA A 40 6.95 14.17 27.04
C ALA A 40 6.70 15.29 28.07
N GLU A 41 5.59 15.20 28.80
CA GLU A 41 5.28 16.14 29.87
C GLU A 41 6.17 15.88 31.09
N PHE A 42 6.88 16.91 31.55
CA PHE A 42 7.63 16.91 32.80
C PHE A 42 7.71 18.33 33.36
N THR A 43 7.98 18.46 34.69
CA THR A 43 8.11 19.73 35.38
C THR A 43 9.25 19.70 36.41
N GLY A 44 9.83 20.85 36.70
CA GLY A 44 10.84 20.98 37.76
C GLY A 44 12.22 20.43 37.35
N VAL A 45 12.49 20.35 36.07
CA VAL A 45 13.80 20.00 35.51
C VAL A 45 14.49 21.29 35.08
N VAL A 46 15.71 21.51 35.58
CA VAL A 46 16.48 22.74 35.32
C VAL A 46 17.87 22.43 34.80
N VAL A 47 18.50 23.40 34.15
CA VAL A 47 19.91 23.36 33.81
C VAL A 47 20.76 23.42 35.09
N GLY A 48 21.65 22.45 35.28
CA GLY A 48 22.58 22.46 36.43
C GLY A 48 24.02 22.19 35.99
N GLU A 49 24.95 22.48 36.88
CA GLU A 49 26.38 22.21 36.71
C GLU A 49 26.90 21.23 37.76
N VAL A 50 27.58 20.20 37.36
CA VAL A 50 28.25 19.26 38.24
C VAL A 50 29.54 19.91 38.77
N VAL A 51 29.48 20.54 39.94
CA VAL A 51 30.61 21.29 40.51
C VAL A 51 31.66 20.34 41.10
N GLU A 52 31.22 19.24 41.75
CA GLU A 52 32.10 18.20 42.27
C GLU A 52 31.56 16.82 41.85
N CYS A 53 32.47 15.92 41.46
CA CYS A 53 32.14 14.54 41.10
C CYS A 53 33.21 13.58 41.66
N GLY A 54 32.79 12.71 42.58
CA GLY A 54 33.68 11.71 43.22
C GLY A 54 33.10 10.29 43.14
N GLN A 55 33.94 9.29 43.35
CA GLN A 55 33.54 7.88 43.42
C GLN A 55 32.69 7.64 44.68
N HIS A 56 31.60 6.88 44.52
CA HIS A 56 30.79 6.47 45.68
C HIS A 56 31.56 5.53 46.59
N PRO A 57 31.55 5.73 47.96
CA PRO A 57 32.37 4.94 48.89
C PRO A 57 32.03 3.44 48.89
N ASP A 58 30.78 3.07 48.63
CA ASP A 58 30.28 1.68 48.75
C ASP A 58 29.70 1.14 47.41
N ALA A 59 30.03 1.75 46.27
CA ALA A 59 29.51 1.29 44.98
C ALA A 59 30.39 1.70 43.77
N ASP A 60 30.96 0.74 43.08
CA ASP A 60 31.91 0.96 41.96
C ASP A 60 31.29 1.67 40.75
N LYS A 61 29.99 1.51 40.53
CA LYS A 61 29.28 2.10 39.35
C LYS A 61 28.57 3.42 39.68
N LEU A 62 28.65 3.90 40.95
CA LEU A 62 27.97 5.13 41.34
C LEU A 62 28.98 6.25 41.60
N ARG A 63 28.56 7.48 41.31
CA ARG A 63 29.29 8.71 41.63
C ARG A 63 28.46 9.56 42.58
N VAL A 64 29.10 10.23 43.49
CA VAL A 64 28.51 11.25 44.36
C VAL A 64 28.87 12.60 43.79
N THR A 65 27.87 13.42 43.51
CA THR A 65 28.06 14.73 42.91
C THR A 65 27.48 15.84 43.76
N LYS A 66 28.07 17.04 43.66
CA LYS A 66 27.47 18.30 44.09
C LYS A 66 27.11 19.10 42.85
N VAL A 67 25.84 19.50 42.78
CA VAL A 67 25.27 20.10 41.59
C VAL A 67 24.73 21.47 41.89
N ASN A 68 25.20 22.48 41.15
CA ASN A 68 24.69 23.84 41.19
C ASN A 68 23.47 23.93 40.28
N VAL A 69 22.33 24.30 40.82
CA VAL A 69 21.06 24.50 40.09
C VAL A 69 20.58 25.96 40.15
N GLY A 70 21.48 26.89 40.48
CA GLY A 70 21.15 28.30 40.62
C GLY A 70 20.52 28.66 42.01
N ALA A 71 20.51 27.73 42.97
CA ALA A 71 20.07 27.97 44.34
C ALA A 71 21.23 28.29 45.24
N ASP A 72 20.94 28.77 46.50
CA ASP A 72 21.97 29.16 47.48
C ASP A 72 22.83 27.95 47.94
N GLU A 73 22.27 26.74 47.87
CA GLU A 73 22.95 25.51 48.29
C GLU A 73 23.13 24.53 47.14
N LEU A 74 24.29 23.87 47.07
CA LEU A 74 24.55 22.78 46.11
C LEU A 74 23.71 21.55 46.46
N LEU A 75 23.18 20.87 45.47
CA LEU A 75 22.44 19.63 45.66
C LEU A 75 23.39 18.42 45.68
N ASP A 76 23.25 17.56 46.70
CA ASP A 76 23.89 16.25 46.72
C ASP A 76 23.05 15.30 45.84
N ILE A 77 23.64 14.74 44.79
CA ILE A 77 22.99 13.80 43.89
C ILE A 77 23.90 12.60 43.63
N VAL A 78 23.34 11.40 43.72
CA VAL A 78 24.04 10.17 43.35
C VAL A 78 23.66 9.81 41.91
N CYS A 79 24.65 9.65 41.03
CA CYS A 79 24.50 9.36 39.65
C CYS A 79 25.17 8.02 39.27
N GLY A 80 24.49 7.20 38.46
CA GLY A 80 25.01 5.95 37.93
C GLY A 80 25.47 6.02 36.47
N ALA A 81 25.36 7.18 35.84
CA ALA A 81 25.71 7.32 34.42
C ALA A 81 27.24 7.34 34.21
N PRO A 82 27.73 6.65 33.16
CA PRO A 82 29.16 6.54 32.89
C PRO A 82 29.82 7.87 32.50
N ASN A 83 29.05 8.76 31.85
CA ASN A 83 29.53 10.06 31.39
C ASN A 83 29.52 11.17 32.45
N CYS A 84 29.04 10.90 33.66
CA CYS A 84 29.00 11.88 34.75
C CYS A 84 30.40 12.32 35.18
N ARG A 85 30.72 13.62 35.06
CA ARG A 85 32.02 14.20 35.39
C ARG A 85 31.88 15.64 35.93
N GLN A 86 32.92 16.13 36.60
CA GLN A 86 32.99 17.52 37.05
C GLN A 86 33.02 18.49 35.89
N GLY A 87 32.37 19.65 36.04
CA GLY A 87 32.31 20.72 35.06
C GLY A 87 31.21 20.54 34.01
N LEU A 88 30.47 19.41 34.02
CA LEU A 88 29.45 19.11 33.07
C LEU A 88 28.17 19.91 33.37
N LYS A 89 27.58 20.53 32.31
CA LYS A 89 26.22 21.06 32.35
C LYS A 89 25.24 19.92 32.01
N VAL A 90 24.16 19.81 32.78
CA VAL A 90 23.24 18.66 32.74
C VAL A 90 21.80 19.06 33.01
N ALA A 91 20.86 18.22 32.62
CA ALA A 91 19.47 18.30 33.01
C ALA A 91 19.28 17.75 34.43
N VAL A 92 18.77 18.56 35.34
CA VAL A 92 18.61 18.21 36.78
C VAL A 92 17.14 18.27 37.17
N ALA A 93 16.56 17.11 37.46
CA ALA A 93 15.27 17.03 38.12
C ALA A 93 15.43 17.31 39.63
N THR A 94 14.88 18.43 40.08
CA THR A 94 14.93 18.86 41.49
C THR A 94 13.90 18.11 42.33
N VAL A 95 14.01 18.17 43.64
CA VAL A 95 13.03 17.56 44.55
C VAL A 95 11.66 18.21 44.33
N GLY A 96 10.64 17.41 44.02
CA GLY A 96 9.31 17.86 43.66
C GLY A 96 9.05 17.83 42.14
N ALA A 97 10.09 17.66 41.30
CA ALA A 97 9.93 17.45 39.89
C ALA A 97 9.05 16.24 39.58
N VAL A 98 8.30 16.32 38.50
CA VAL A 98 7.47 15.22 37.99
C VAL A 98 8.00 14.88 36.59
N LEU A 99 8.47 13.67 36.43
CA LEU A 99 8.96 13.13 35.16
C LEU A 99 7.86 12.31 34.46
N PRO A 100 8.03 11.93 33.17
CA PRO A 100 7.10 11.11 32.45
C PRO A 100 6.65 9.87 33.22
N GLY A 101 5.36 9.50 33.11
CA GLY A 101 4.77 8.42 33.90
C GLY A 101 4.47 8.78 35.36
N ASP A 102 4.26 10.07 35.66
CA ASP A 102 3.97 10.60 37.00
C ASP A 102 5.06 10.28 38.05
N PHE A 103 6.31 10.10 37.60
CA PHE A 103 7.43 9.78 38.48
C PHE A 103 7.91 11.02 39.24
N LYS A 104 7.61 11.07 40.53
CA LYS A 104 7.94 12.21 41.40
C LYS A 104 9.30 12.07 42.06
N ILE A 105 10.17 13.05 41.86
CA ILE A 105 11.48 13.12 42.50
C ILE A 105 11.34 13.48 43.96
N LYS A 106 11.90 12.64 44.84
CA LYS A 106 11.87 12.80 46.29
C LYS A 106 13.30 12.76 46.82
N LYS A 107 13.49 13.36 48.02
CA LYS A 107 14.73 13.18 48.76
C LYS A 107 14.95 11.70 49.05
N ALA A 108 16.10 11.15 48.64
CA ALA A 108 16.45 9.75 48.79
C ALA A 108 17.84 9.58 49.42
N LYS A 109 18.15 8.37 49.86
CA LYS A 109 19.50 7.93 50.19
C LYS A 109 19.80 6.69 49.33
N LEU A 110 20.87 6.78 48.57
CA LEU A 110 21.33 5.67 47.74
C LEU A 110 22.60 5.10 48.33
N ARG A 111 22.52 3.87 48.83
CA ARG A 111 23.63 3.18 49.57
C ARG A 111 24.30 4.08 50.62
N GLY A 112 23.49 4.77 51.44
CA GLY A 112 23.95 5.61 52.54
C GLY A 112 24.26 7.07 52.16
N GLN A 113 24.46 7.40 50.87
CA GLN A 113 24.72 8.78 50.44
C GLN A 113 23.42 9.51 50.12
N PRO A 114 23.27 10.83 50.47
CA PRO A 114 22.10 11.61 50.18
C PRO A 114 21.97 11.85 48.63
N SER A 115 20.73 11.82 48.11
CA SER A 115 20.42 12.20 46.74
C SER A 115 19.18 13.08 46.77
N HIS A 116 19.36 14.37 46.49
CA HIS A 116 18.30 15.39 46.52
C HIS A 116 17.92 15.88 45.11
N GLY A 117 17.82 14.96 44.19
CA GLY A 117 17.52 15.20 42.80
C GLY A 117 17.96 14.02 41.93
N MET A 118 17.84 14.19 40.62
CA MET A 118 18.25 13.22 39.65
C MET A 118 18.87 13.94 38.45
N LEU A 119 20.01 13.44 37.95
CA LEU A 119 20.56 13.86 36.65
C LEU A 119 19.87 13.03 35.59
N CYS A 120 19.20 13.69 34.66
CA CYS A 120 18.32 13.05 33.71
C CYS A 120 19.02 12.71 32.39
N ALA A 121 18.64 11.58 31.81
CA ALA A 121 18.92 11.20 30.42
C ALA A 121 17.82 11.71 29.47
N PHE A 122 18.09 11.74 28.18
CA PHE A 122 17.09 12.08 27.13
C PHE A 122 15.84 11.19 27.19
N VAL A 123 16.05 9.88 27.43
CA VAL A 123 14.97 8.87 27.50
C VAL A 123 14.03 9.14 28.68
N GLU A 124 14.58 9.54 29.83
CA GLU A 124 13.81 9.80 31.05
C GLU A 124 12.89 11.02 30.92
N LEU A 125 13.25 11.95 30.02
CA LEU A 125 12.47 13.15 29.72
C LEU A 125 11.55 12.96 28.50
N GLY A 126 11.58 11.77 27.87
CA GLY A 126 10.82 11.50 26.65
C GLY A 126 11.21 12.40 25.49
N ILE A 127 12.48 12.80 25.42
CA ILE A 127 13.04 13.63 24.35
C ILE A 127 13.57 12.75 23.20
N SER A 128 14.11 11.56 23.57
CA SER A 128 14.61 10.56 22.61
C SER A 128 14.36 9.17 23.15
N GLU A 129 14.24 8.18 22.25
CA GLU A 129 14.20 6.76 22.64
C GLU A 129 15.59 6.17 22.87
N GLU A 130 16.65 6.82 22.39
CA GLU A 130 18.04 6.42 22.51
C GLU A 130 18.79 7.39 23.38
N GLY A 131 19.75 6.89 24.15
CA GLY A 131 20.68 7.69 24.93
C GLY A 131 21.40 6.89 26.01
N ASP A 132 22.71 6.82 25.90
CA ASP A 132 23.57 6.25 26.90
C ASP A 132 24.09 7.37 27.84
N GLY A 133 23.66 7.31 29.09
CA GLY A 133 24.09 8.27 30.09
C GLY A 133 23.17 9.49 30.26
N ILE A 134 23.64 10.45 31.06
CA ILE A 134 22.91 11.71 31.33
C ILE A 134 23.02 12.67 30.18
N MET A 135 22.01 13.52 30.04
CA MET A 135 21.94 14.56 29.03
C MET A 135 23.02 15.62 29.27
N GLU A 136 23.98 15.75 28.38
CA GLU A 136 24.98 16.80 28.39
C GLU A 136 24.46 18.05 27.68
N LEU A 137 24.65 19.19 28.30
CA LEU A 137 24.24 20.49 27.75
C LEU A 137 25.49 21.33 27.43
N PRO A 138 25.40 22.25 26.46
CA PRO A 138 26.48 23.17 26.12
C PRO A 138 27.06 23.87 27.36
N SER A 139 28.35 24.15 27.35
CA SER A 139 29.04 24.75 28.48
C SER A 139 28.54 26.14 28.87
N ASP A 140 27.94 26.86 27.95
CA ASP A 140 27.31 28.17 28.12
C ASP A 140 25.86 28.12 28.60
N ALA A 141 25.25 26.89 28.75
CA ALA A 141 23.89 26.76 29.21
C ALA A 141 23.63 27.47 30.56
N PRO A 142 22.61 28.33 30.68
CA PRO A 142 22.39 29.18 31.85
C PRO A 142 21.84 28.33 33.01
N ILE A 143 22.63 28.25 34.11
CA ILE A 143 22.28 27.49 35.30
C ILE A 143 21.00 28.01 35.93
N GLY A 144 20.10 27.07 36.31
CA GLY A 144 18.83 27.37 36.96
C GLY A 144 17.68 27.65 36.03
N THR A 145 17.93 27.77 34.70
CA THR A 145 16.86 27.93 33.72
C THR A 145 16.05 26.64 33.59
N ASP A 146 14.72 26.75 33.44
CA ASP A 146 13.85 25.60 33.17
C ASP A 146 14.27 24.96 31.85
N LEU A 147 14.41 23.62 31.86
CA LEU A 147 14.90 22.89 30.69
C LEU A 147 13.95 22.94 29.52
N ARG A 148 12.62 22.95 29.76
CA ARG A 148 11.63 23.05 28.69
C ARG A 148 11.71 24.41 27.98
N GLU A 149 11.95 25.47 28.76
CA GLU A 149 12.16 26.81 28.21
C GLU A 149 13.48 26.90 27.45
N TYR A 150 14.59 26.39 28.03
CA TYR A 150 15.92 26.43 27.43
C TYR A 150 15.96 25.71 26.08
N LEU A 151 15.35 24.53 25.98
CA LEU A 151 15.28 23.74 24.75
C LEU A 151 14.05 24.03 23.89
N SER A 152 13.19 24.95 24.32
CA SER A 152 11.93 25.25 23.62
C SER A 152 11.07 24.02 23.36
N LEU A 153 10.91 23.13 24.35
CA LEU A 153 10.25 21.84 24.22
C LEU A 153 8.72 21.89 24.12
N ASP A 154 8.12 23.06 24.39
CA ASP A 154 6.70 23.30 24.12
C ASP A 154 6.49 23.53 22.61
N ASP A 155 6.69 22.49 21.84
CA ASP A 155 6.66 22.46 20.40
C ASP A 155 5.97 21.15 19.94
N ASN A 156 5.41 21.18 18.76
CA ASN A 156 4.82 20.01 18.10
C ASN A 156 5.65 19.62 16.89
N ILE A 157 5.81 18.33 16.70
CA ILE A 157 6.38 17.72 15.50
C ILE A 157 5.21 17.31 14.62
N ILE A 158 5.11 17.89 13.46
CA ILE A 158 4.08 17.56 12.46
C ILE A 158 4.72 16.66 11.41
N ASP A 159 4.09 15.52 11.12
CA ASP A 159 4.49 14.63 10.04
C ASP A 159 3.52 14.75 8.87
N VAL A 160 4.05 15.08 7.69
CA VAL A 160 3.27 15.21 6.46
C VAL A 160 3.72 14.19 5.42
N ASP A 161 2.76 13.49 4.82
CA ASP A 161 2.98 12.70 3.61
C ASP A 161 2.68 13.54 2.37
N LEU A 162 3.66 13.62 1.48
CA LEU A 162 3.61 14.49 0.31
C LEU A 162 3.50 13.66 -0.96
N THR A 163 2.50 13.95 -1.76
CA THR A 163 2.40 13.41 -3.11
C THR A 163 3.61 13.79 -3.97
N PRO A 164 4.00 12.97 -4.94
CA PRO A 164 5.21 13.22 -5.76
C PRO A 164 5.24 14.56 -6.48
N ASN A 165 4.09 15.16 -6.81
CA ASN A 165 3.99 16.47 -7.43
C ASN A 165 4.29 17.62 -6.47
N ARG A 166 4.24 17.40 -5.15
CA ARG A 166 4.49 18.43 -4.13
C ARG A 166 5.90 18.35 -3.52
N GLY A 167 6.88 17.97 -4.31
CA GLY A 167 8.30 17.97 -3.92
C GLY A 167 8.82 19.35 -3.47
N ASP A 168 8.20 20.42 -3.91
CA ASP A 168 8.48 21.79 -3.45
C ASP A 168 8.27 21.99 -1.94
N CYS A 169 7.40 21.17 -1.32
CA CYS A 169 7.10 21.19 0.12
C CYS A 169 8.00 20.26 0.95
N LEU A 170 9.01 19.62 0.36
CA LEU A 170 10.00 18.78 1.07
C LEU A 170 11.08 19.63 1.79
N GLY A 171 10.71 20.84 2.22
CA GLY A 171 11.51 21.73 3.03
C GLY A 171 10.65 22.81 3.69
N ILE A 172 11.14 23.39 4.78
CA ILE A 172 10.43 24.42 5.57
C ILE A 172 10.01 25.62 4.70
N LYS A 173 10.89 26.05 3.79
CA LYS A 173 10.61 27.15 2.86
C LYS A 173 9.38 26.89 1.99
N GLY A 174 9.22 25.65 1.50
CA GLY A 174 8.06 25.27 0.69
C GLY A 174 6.77 25.17 1.51
N LEU A 175 6.84 24.55 2.69
CA LEU A 175 5.71 24.48 3.63
C LEU A 175 5.27 25.89 4.06
N ALA A 176 6.23 26.78 4.33
CA ALA A 176 5.92 28.16 4.70
C ALA A 176 5.17 28.91 3.59
N ARG A 177 5.54 28.72 2.31
CA ARG A 177 4.79 29.29 1.17
C ARG A 177 3.34 28.79 1.18
N GLU A 178 3.13 27.49 1.35
CA GLU A 178 1.78 26.92 1.40
C GLU A 178 0.94 27.53 2.52
N VAL A 179 1.48 27.53 3.74
CA VAL A 179 0.78 28.13 4.90
C VAL A 179 0.50 29.62 4.68
N GLY A 180 1.45 30.36 4.06
CA GLY A 180 1.28 31.76 3.70
C GLY A 180 0.14 31.99 2.71
N VAL A 181 0.06 31.16 1.66
CA VAL A 181 -1.03 31.21 0.67
C VAL A 181 -2.38 30.90 1.31
N LEU A 182 -2.47 29.81 2.07
CA LEU A 182 -3.70 29.35 2.71
C LEU A 182 -4.28 30.38 3.69
N ASN A 183 -3.40 31.12 4.38
CA ASN A 183 -3.79 32.13 5.36
C ASN A 183 -3.77 33.56 4.81
N SER A 184 -3.40 33.78 3.54
CA SER A 184 -3.24 35.09 2.90
C SER A 184 -2.28 36.01 3.66
N ILE A 185 -1.20 35.46 4.22
CA ILE A 185 -0.15 36.20 4.93
C ILE A 185 1.19 36.08 4.22
N ASP A 186 2.08 37.02 4.44
CA ASP A 186 3.40 37.01 3.84
C ASP A 186 4.35 36.08 4.60
N VAL A 187 5.30 35.50 3.87
CA VAL A 187 6.33 34.61 4.41
C VAL A 187 7.58 35.44 4.72
N ASN A 188 8.19 35.22 5.89
CA ASN A 188 9.47 35.81 6.22
C ASN A 188 10.57 35.19 5.34
N ASN A 189 11.05 35.92 4.37
CA ASN A 189 12.12 35.47 3.52
C ASN A 189 13.47 35.56 4.24
N LEU A 190 14.22 34.48 4.26
CA LEU A 190 15.59 34.48 4.73
C LEU A 190 16.47 35.23 3.72
N GLU A 191 17.16 36.26 4.16
CA GLU A 191 18.19 36.92 3.37
C GLU A 191 19.48 36.10 3.41
N ILE A 192 19.87 35.49 2.27
CA ILE A 192 21.09 34.75 2.10
C ILE A 192 22.12 35.68 1.44
N ALA A 193 23.04 36.19 2.25
CA ALA A 193 24.11 37.06 1.72
C ALA A 193 25.23 36.20 1.08
N PRO A 194 25.80 36.62 -0.03
CA PRO A 194 26.99 35.99 -0.59
C PRO A 194 28.17 36.02 0.40
N VAL A 195 28.87 34.91 0.53
CA VAL A 195 30.10 34.81 1.34
C VAL A 195 31.32 35.05 0.47
N GLU A 196 32.09 36.08 0.82
CA GLU A 196 33.32 36.42 0.07
C GLU A 196 34.36 35.29 0.19
N ALA A 197 35.08 35.03 -0.91
CA ALA A 197 36.19 34.09 -0.89
C ALA A 197 37.39 34.74 -0.18
N THR A 198 37.99 34.02 0.77
CA THR A 198 39.18 34.46 1.51
C THR A 198 40.44 33.74 1.03
N ILE A 199 40.32 32.68 0.26
CA ILE A 199 41.41 31.91 -0.40
C ILE A 199 41.12 31.72 -1.90
N GLU A 200 42.14 31.41 -2.69
CA GLU A 200 41.99 31.17 -4.15
C GLU A 200 41.81 29.70 -4.54
N ASP A 201 41.74 28.81 -3.54
CA ASP A 201 41.66 27.37 -3.75
C ASP A 201 40.33 27.00 -4.39
N LYS A 202 40.41 26.17 -5.44
CA LYS A 202 39.25 25.70 -6.22
C LYS A 202 39.49 24.34 -6.83
N VAL A 203 38.44 23.60 -7.05
CA VAL A 203 38.43 22.30 -7.73
C VAL A 203 37.77 22.47 -9.09
N SER A 204 38.36 21.91 -10.13
CA SER A 204 37.74 21.92 -11.47
C SER A 204 36.57 20.96 -11.53
N ILE A 205 35.50 21.36 -12.26
CA ILE A 205 34.28 20.58 -12.41
C ILE A 205 34.02 20.38 -13.91
N GLU A 206 33.81 19.12 -14.29
CA GLU A 206 33.49 18.71 -15.66
C GLU A 206 32.15 17.98 -15.68
N LEU A 207 31.17 18.47 -16.43
CA LEU A 207 29.90 17.79 -16.67
C LEU A 207 30.04 16.90 -17.91
N VAL A 208 30.36 15.63 -17.72
CA VAL A 208 30.47 14.65 -18.83
C VAL A 208 29.08 14.16 -19.27
N ASN A 209 28.14 14.03 -18.31
CA ASN A 209 26.73 13.75 -18.59
C ASN A 209 25.86 14.96 -18.18
N ASP A 210 25.88 15.97 -19.03
CA ASP A 210 25.19 17.24 -18.82
C ASP A 210 23.66 17.15 -18.96
N ASP A 211 23.13 16.12 -19.62
CA ASP A 211 21.68 15.83 -19.64
C ASP A 211 21.17 15.38 -18.26
N ALA A 212 21.97 14.59 -17.54
CA ALA A 212 21.60 14.07 -16.21
C ALA A 212 21.95 15.06 -15.07
N CYS A 213 23.03 15.83 -15.21
CA CYS A 213 23.42 16.89 -14.29
C CYS A 213 23.72 18.18 -15.05
N PRO A 214 22.73 19.01 -15.36
CA PRO A 214 22.98 20.24 -16.11
C PRO A 214 23.58 21.38 -15.28
N ARG A 215 23.64 21.26 -13.94
CA ARG A 215 24.22 22.28 -13.06
C ARG A 215 24.88 21.66 -11.84
N TYR A 216 26.13 22.02 -11.60
CA TYR A 216 26.89 21.58 -10.43
C TYR A 216 27.75 22.72 -9.90
N LEU A 217 27.64 22.99 -8.60
CA LEU A 217 28.46 23.97 -7.89
C LEU A 217 29.34 23.27 -6.88
N GLY A 218 30.61 23.68 -6.81
CA GLY A 218 31.54 23.23 -5.79
C GLY A 218 32.24 24.41 -5.12
N ARG A 219 32.49 24.31 -3.83
CA ARG A 219 33.24 25.30 -3.05
C ARG A 219 34.22 24.62 -2.10
N VAL A 220 35.44 25.00 -2.14
CA VAL A 220 36.47 24.55 -1.22
C VAL A 220 36.37 25.35 0.08
N ILE A 221 36.44 24.67 1.23
CA ILE A 221 36.56 25.29 2.56
C ILE A 221 37.72 24.57 3.26
N LYS A 222 38.71 25.32 3.71
CA LYS A 222 39.95 24.81 4.32
C LYS A 222 40.08 25.20 5.77
N GLY A 223 40.76 24.37 6.55
CA GLY A 223 41.09 24.66 7.95
C GLY A 223 39.90 24.61 8.87
N ILE A 224 38.90 23.73 8.57
CA ILE A 224 37.74 23.53 9.44
C ILE A 224 38.15 22.76 10.71
N ASN A 225 37.45 23.06 11.79
CA ASN A 225 37.63 22.36 13.08
C ASN A 225 36.42 21.46 13.36
N LEU A 226 36.55 20.15 13.14
CA LEU A 226 35.47 19.17 13.41
C LEU A 226 35.30 18.83 14.89
N ASP A 227 36.20 19.27 15.80
CA ASP A 227 35.99 19.20 17.25
C ASP A 227 34.98 20.24 17.75
N ALA A 228 34.56 21.17 16.89
CA ALA A 228 33.50 22.11 17.21
C ALA A 228 32.14 21.37 17.35
N GLU A 229 31.39 21.73 18.37
CA GLU A 229 30.06 21.16 18.59
C GLU A 229 29.02 21.82 17.67
N THR A 230 28.16 21.01 17.06
CA THR A 230 26.98 21.54 16.36
C THR A 230 26.11 22.34 17.34
N PRO A 231 25.71 23.58 17.03
CA PRO A 231 24.88 24.37 17.94
C PRO A 231 23.58 23.65 18.31
N LEU A 232 23.22 23.69 19.59
CA LEU A 232 22.08 22.94 20.13
C LEU A 232 20.76 23.27 19.40
N TRP A 233 20.57 24.52 18.98
CA TRP A 233 19.38 24.90 18.20
C TRP A 233 19.28 24.14 16.86
N MET A 234 20.43 23.86 16.22
CA MET A 234 20.48 23.07 14.97
C MET A 234 20.23 21.60 15.25
N VAL A 235 20.90 21.05 16.29
CA VAL A 235 20.67 19.65 16.73
C VAL A 235 19.19 19.38 17.03
N GLU A 236 18.53 20.31 17.74
CA GLU A 236 17.10 20.19 18.07
C GLU A 236 16.19 20.29 16.84
N LYS A 237 16.48 21.18 15.88
CA LYS A 237 15.72 21.26 14.62
C LYS A 237 15.88 20.00 13.77
N LEU A 238 17.10 19.43 13.69
CA LEU A 238 17.35 18.15 13.02
C LEU A 238 16.61 17.01 13.70
N ARG A 239 16.74 16.87 15.03
CA ARG A 239 16.08 15.84 15.83
C ARG A 239 14.56 15.84 15.63
N ARG A 240 13.93 17.02 15.70
CA ARG A 240 12.48 17.20 15.49
C ARG A 240 12.04 16.93 14.05
N SER A 241 13.00 16.91 13.14
CA SER A 241 12.76 16.54 11.74
C SER A 241 13.13 15.07 11.44
N GLY A 242 13.44 14.28 12.49
CA GLY A 242 13.76 12.87 12.36
C GLY A 242 15.19 12.58 11.87
N ILE A 243 16.07 13.59 11.86
CA ILE A 243 17.47 13.45 11.47
C ILE A 243 18.37 13.47 12.72
N ARG A 244 19.23 12.46 12.82
CA ARG A 244 20.23 12.40 13.88
C ARG A 244 21.41 13.30 13.54
N SER A 245 21.86 14.09 14.50
CA SER A 245 23.13 14.83 14.43
C SER A 245 24.33 13.86 14.38
N ILE A 246 25.27 14.11 13.50
CA ILE A 246 26.45 13.25 13.23
C ILE A 246 27.72 14.01 13.50
N ASP A 247 27.98 15.04 12.71
CA ASP A 247 29.10 15.98 12.82
C ASP A 247 28.67 17.34 12.26
N PRO A 248 29.33 18.45 12.61
CA PRO A 248 28.85 19.78 12.25
C PRO A 248 28.78 20.02 10.72
N VAL A 249 29.58 19.35 9.89
CA VAL A 249 29.53 19.51 8.45
C VAL A 249 28.31 18.81 7.86
N VAL A 250 28.07 17.57 8.24
CA VAL A 250 26.88 16.79 7.83
C VAL A 250 25.61 17.44 8.38
N ASP A 251 25.64 17.92 9.62
CA ASP A 251 24.51 18.58 10.24
C ASP A 251 24.09 19.85 9.49
N VAL A 252 25.05 20.67 9.05
CA VAL A 252 24.79 21.86 8.22
C VAL A 252 24.18 21.46 6.86
N THR A 253 24.71 20.42 6.20
CA THR A 253 24.14 19.99 4.92
C THR A 253 22.71 19.47 5.08
N ASN A 254 22.42 18.70 6.15
CA ASN A 254 21.10 18.24 6.50
C ASN A 254 20.15 19.38 6.93
N TYR A 255 20.68 20.37 7.62
CA TYR A 255 19.90 21.56 8.00
C TYR A 255 19.45 22.34 6.75
N VAL A 256 20.33 22.58 5.80
CA VAL A 256 20.01 23.28 4.54
C VAL A 256 19.03 22.45 3.69
N LEU A 257 19.19 21.14 3.69
CA LEU A 257 18.25 20.21 3.05
C LEU A 257 16.83 20.39 3.62
N LEU A 258 16.67 20.46 4.93
CA LEU A 258 15.38 20.65 5.58
C LEU A 258 14.87 22.09 5.47
N GLU A 259 15.75 23.08 5.62
CA GLU A 259 15.40 24.50 5.56
C GLU A 259 14.90 24.91 4.15
N LEU A 260 15.68 24.56 3.12
CA LEU A 260 15.46 25.02 1.76
C LEU A 260 14.88 23.96 0.82
N GLY A 261 14.87 22.66 1.23
CA GLY A 261 14.46 21.54 0.37
C GLY A 261 15.55 21.14 -0.64
N HIS A 262 16.81 21.54 -0.40
CA HIS A 262 17.91 21.32 -1.34
C HIS A 262 18.98 20.39 -0.73
N PRO A 263 19.14 19.14 -1.22
CA PRO A 263 20.19 18.26 -0.74
C PRO A 263 21.58 18.77 -1.10
N MET A 264 22.50 18.67 -0.16
CA MET A 264 23.90 19.03 -0.33
C MET A 264 24.80 17.87 0.12
N HIS A 265 26.04 17.87 -0.33
CA HIS A 265 27.05 16.91 0.11
C HIS A 265 28.40 17.61 0.37
N ALA A 266 29.20 17.00 1.25
CA ALA A 266 30.57 17.44 1.51
C ALA A 266 31.54 16.27 1.32
N PHE A 267 32.55 16.48 0.51
CA PHE A 267 33.65 15.52 0.32
C PHE A 267 34.89 15.97 1.09
N ASP A 268 35.66 15.01 1.62
CA ASP A 268 37.03 15.28 2.05
C ASP A 268 37.87 15.71 0.82
N LEU A 269 38.40 16.92 0.85
CA LEU A 269 39.13 17.47 -0.28
C LEU A 269 40.39 16.63 -0.60
N ASN A 270 41.00 16.03 0.42
CA ASN A 270 42.20 15.18 0.24
C ASN A 270 41.90 13.83 -0.43
N ALA A 271 40.61 13.42 -0.44
CA ALA A 271 40.20 12.18 -1.13
C ALA A 271 39.92 12.36 -2.63
N ILE A 272 39.99 13.61 -3.14
CA ILE A 272 39.71 13.95 -4.53
C ILE A 272 40.98 14.09 -5.35
N GLU A 273 41.08 13.32 -6.41
CA GLU A 273 42.25 13.33 -7.32
C GLU A 273 41.93 14.08 -8.62
N GLY A 274 42.54 15.25 -8.79
CA GLY A 274 42.54 16.04 -10.04
C GLY A 274 41.33 16.94 -10.27
N GLY A 275 40.11 16.62 -9.81
CA GLY A 275 38.90 17.39 -9.99
C GLY A 275 37.66 16.53 -10.02
N ILE A 276 36.49 17.17 -10.10
CA ILE A 276 35.20 16.49 -10.16
C ILE A 276 34.76 16.24 -11.61
N LYS A 277 34.28 15.02 -11.87
CA LYS A 277 33.65 14.62 -13.12
C LYS A 277 32.27 14.04 -12.82
N VAL A 278 31.23 14.68 -13.33
CA VAL A 278 29.88 14.15 -13.24
C VAL A 278 29.59 13.34 -14.49
N ARG A 279 29.51 12.02 -14.35
CA ARG A 279 29.44 11.07 -15.47
C ARG A 279 28.55 9.89 -15.17
N SER A 280 28.18 9.13 -16.17
CA SER A 280 27.63 7.79 -15.96
C SER A 280 28.72 6.83 -15.45
N ALA A 281 28.30 5.82 -14.69
CA ALA A 281 29.22 4.80 -14.20
C ALA A 281 29.80 3.96 -15.34
N ASN A 282 31.03 3.47 -15.16
CA ASN A 282 31.67 2.56 -16.11
C ASN A 282 31.18 1.12 -15.91
N ALA A 283 31.27 0.30 -16.94
CA ALA A 283 30.94 -1.11 -16.86
C ALA A 283 31.75 -1.83 -15.77
N GLY A 284 31.06 -2.46 -14.81
CA GLY A 284 31.70 -3.20 -13.72
C GLY A 284 32.33 -2.33 -12.61
N GLU A 285 32.03 -1.02 -12.60
CA GLU A 285 32.48 -0.11 -11.54
C GLU A 285 31.75 -0.43 -10.22
N GLU A 286 32.49 -0.42 -9.12
CA GLU A 286 32.00 -0.66 -7.79
C GLU A 286 32.36 0.51 -6.87
N ILE A 287 31.46 0.78 -5.90
CA ILE A 287 31.69 1.79 -4.87
C ILE A 287 31.30 1.22 -3.49
N VAL A 288 32.16 1.47 -2.49
CA VAL A 288 31.79 1.22 -1.09
C VAL A 288 31.06 2.45 -0.58
N LEU A 289 29.86 2.28 -0.09
CA LEU A 289 28.97 3.33 0.39
C LEU A 289 29.23 3.66 1.87
N LEU A 290 28.73 4.82 2.33
CA LEU A 290 28.86 5.27 3.73
C LEU A 290 28.30 4.27 4.77
N ASP A 291 27.43 3.37 4.38
CA ASP A 291 26.91 2.29 5.24
C ASP A 291 27.80 1.03 5.26
N GLY A 292 28.93 1.05 4.57
CA GLY A 292 29.87 -0.06 4.43
C GLY A 292 29.50 -1.11 3.37
N ASN A 293 28.34 -0.98 2.72
CA ASN A 293 27.94 -1.90 1.66
C ASN A 293 28.63 -1.57 0.33
N THR A 294 28.96 -2.60 -0.44
CA THR A 294 29.50 -2.41 -1.79
C THR A 294 28.39 -2.45 -2.83
N ALA A 295 28.22 -1.36 -3.56
CA ALA A 295 27.30 -1.28 -4.70
C ALA A 295 28.01 -1.55 -6.02
N LYS A 296 27.47 -2.48 -6.82
CA LYS A 296 27.90 -2.70 -8.21
C LYS A 296 27.12 -1.77 -9.10
N LEU A 297 27.81 -0.83 -9.71
CA LEU A 297 27.17 0.24 -10.46
C LEU A 297 26.71 -0.22 -11.85
N ASN A 298 25.53 0.24 -12.22
CA ASN A 298 24.94 0.05 -13.55
C ASN A 298 25.39 1.21 -14.46
N GLU A 299 25.64 0.97 -15.73
CA GLU A 299 26.09 2.00 -16.68
C GLU A 299 25.11 3.19 -16.85
N SER A 300 23.84 3.00 -16.48
CA SER A 300 22.84 4.09 -16.44
C SER A 300 22.92 4.96 -15.20
N THR A 301 23.67 4.55 -14.16
CA THR A 301 23.77 5.26 -12.88
C THR A 301 24.68 6.47 -13.03
N LEU A 302 24.17 7.63 -12.61
CA LEU A 302 24.97 8.86 -12.53
C LEU A 302 25.87 8.81 -11.29
N VAL A 303 27.14 9.14 -11.46
CA VAL A 303 28.12 9.21 -10.37
C VAL A 303 28.82 10.56 -10.32
N ILE A 304 29.10 11.00 -9.11
CA ILE A 304 30.13 12.01 -8.88
C ILE A 304 31.45 11.26 -8.78
N ALA A 305 32.41 11.57 -9.65
CA ALA A 305 33.70 10.93 -9.73
C ALA A 305 34.83 11.95 -9.71
N ASP A 306 36.00 11.49 -9.38
CA ASP A 306 37.25 12.19 -9.67
C ASP A 306 37.87 11.69 -11.01
N HIS A 307 39.13 11.95 -11.25
CA HIS A 307 39.79 11.48 -12.46
C HIS A 307 40.00 9.96 -12.49
N ASN A 308 39.91 9.26 -11.33
CA ASN A 308 40.29 7.87 -11.19
C ASN A 308 39.13 6.95 -10.74
N LYS A 309 38.19 7.43 -9.89
CA LYS A 309 37.19 6.60 -9.24
C LYS A 309 35.84 7.34 -9.03
N ALA A 310 34.80 6.60 -8.83
CA ALA A 310 33.51 7.13 -8.31
C ALA A 310 33.66 7.51 -6.83
N LEU A 311 33.13 8.67 -6.46
CA LEU A 311 33.13 9.23 -5.10
C LEU A 311 31.73 9.10 -4.44
N ALA A 312 30.66 9.19 -5.23
CA ALA A 312 29.29 9.07 -4.76
C ALA A 312 28.36 8.60 -5.89
N ILE A 313 27.25 7.98 -5.53
CA ILE A 313 26.10 7.83 -6.44
C ILE A 313 25.35 9.17 -6.40
N ALA A 314 25.34 9.88 -7.51
CA ALA A 314 24.86 11.25 -7.62
C ALA A 314 23.42 11.41 -7.12
N GLY A 315 23.18 12.30 -6.17
CA GLY A 315 21.87 12.57 -5.59
C GLY A 315 21.25 11.42 -4.76
N ILE A 316 22.02 10.36 -4.50
CA ILE A 316 21.52 9.18 -3.78
C ILE A 316 22.32 8.91 -2.51
N PHE A 317 23.64 8.58 -2.64
CA PHE A 317 24.42 8.18 -1.47
C PHE A 317 25.92 8.41 -1.66
N GLY A 318 26.57 8.90 -0.63
CA GLY A 318 28.02 9.13 -0.62
C GLY A 318 28.86 7.85 -0.54
N GLY A 319 30.09 7.91 -1.00
CA GLY A 319 31.07 6.84 -0.84
C GLY A 319 31.85 6.96 0.48
N GLU A 320 32.14 5.83 1.12
CA GLU A 320 32.83 5.75 2.41
C GLU A 320 34.22 6.47 2.38
N LYS A 321 34.98 6.27 1.29
CA LYS A 321 36.33 6.77 1.18
C LYS A 321 36.45 8.24 0.77
N SER A 322 35.36 8.88 0.44
CA SER A 322 35.31 10.28 0.00
C SER A 322 34.51 11.19 0.94
N GLY A 323 33.83 10.60 1.94
CA GLY A 323 33.09 11.35 2.95
C GLY A 323 33.96 12.04 3.97
N VAL A 324 33.37 12.96 4.73
CA VAL A 324 34.01 13.63 5.86
C VAL A 324 34.28 12.60 6.97
N THR A 325 35.46 12.69 7.62
CA THR A 325 35.88 11.84 8.73
C THR A 325 36.41 12.72 9.86
N GLU A 326 36.62 12.19 11.06
CA GLU A 326 37.17 12.91 12.20
C GLU A 326 38.52 13.61 11.91
N SER A 327 39.27 13.16 10.90
CA SER A 327 40.56 13.72 10.51
C SER A 327 40.49 14.75 9.38
N THR A 328 39.28 15.01 8.82
CA THR A 328 39.11 15.93 7.71
C THR A 328 39.29 17.39 8.19
N SER A 329 40.14 18.13 7.50
CA SER A 329 40.37 19.56 7.74
C SER A 329 39.97 20.46 6.59
N ASP A 330 39.83 19.88 5.42
CA ASP A 330 39.53 20.60 4.18
C ASP A 330 38.43 19.85 3.43
N ILE A 331 37.39 20.56 2.99
CA ILE A 331 36.24 19.97 2.31
C ILE A 331 35.98 20.62 0.95
N LEU A 332 35.35 19.84 0.08
CA LEU A 332 34.64 20.33 -1.09
C LEU A 332 33.15 20.21 -0.84
N LEU A 333 32.47 21.35 -0.71
CA LEU A 333 31.00 21.40 -0.58
C LEU A 333 30.38 21.32 -1.97
N GLU A 334 29.36 20.46 -2.13
CA GLU A 334 28.59 20.22 -3.35
C GLU A 334 27.19 20.82 -3.24
N SER A 335 26.73 21.47 -4.32
CA SER A 335 25.34 21.83 -4.53
C SER A 335 24.99 21.66 -6.00
N ALA A 336 24.14 20.69 -6.33
CA ALA A 336 23.88 20.30 -7.71
C ALA A 336 22.38 20.27 -8.05
N PHE A 337 22.08 20.36 -9.35
CA PHE A 337 20.77 20.00 -9.89
C PHE A 337 20.94 18.75 -10.75
N PHE A 338 20.25 17.70 -10.36
CA PHE A 338 20.16 16.46 -11.13
C PHE A 338 18.77 16.37 -11.77
N ASN A 339 18.75 15.93 -13.04
CA ASN A 339 17.48 15.68 -13.73
C ASN A 339 16.70 14.56 -13.02
N PRO A 340 15.47 14.82 -12.56
CA PRO A 340 14.67 13.83 -11.83
C PRO A 340 14.54 12.49 -12.55
N VAL A 341 14.45 12.49 -13.88
CA VAL A 341 14.35 11.26 -14.68
C VAL A 341 15.60 10.40 -14.58
N ALA A 342 16.78 11.02 -14.43
CA ALA A 342 18.03 10.28 -14.27
C ALA A 342 18.18 9.64 -12.88
N ILE A 343 17.53 10.20 -11.86
CA ILE A 343 17.61 9.71 -10.47
C ILE A 343 16.45 8.75 -10.14
N ALA A 344 15.28 8.93 -10.76
CA ALA A 344 14.09 8.17 -10.45
C ALA A 344 14.30 6.64 -10.56
N GLY A 345 14.01 5.94 -9.47
CA GLY A 345 14.15 4.49 -9.37
C GLY A 345 15.56 3.96 -9.15
N GLN A 346 16.62 4.78 -9.33
CA GLN A 346 18.01 4.33 -9.16
C GLN A 346 18.29 3.93 -7.70
N ALA A 347 17.85 4.72 -6.72
CA ALA A 347 18.04 4.37 -5.31
C ALA A 347 17.47 2.99 -4.98
N ARG A 348 16.24 2.69 -5.42
CA ARG A 348 15.61 1.38 -5.22
C ARG A 348 16.37 0.23 -5.86
N SER A 349 17.00 0.44 -7.00
CA SER A 349 17.80 -0.60 -7.68
C SER A 349 18.99 -1.06 -6.85
N TYR A 350 19.45 -0.22 -5.92
CA TYR A 350 20.52 -0.50 -4.95
C TYR A 350 20.00 -0.84 -3.55
N GLY A 351 18.68 -0.96 -3.37
CA GLY A 351 18.07 -1.18 -2.05
C GLY A 351 18.18 0.02 -1.12
N LEU A 352 18.37 1.24 -1.67
CA LEU A 352 18.55 2.48 -0.92
C LEU A 352 17.27 3.33 -0.95
N HIS A 353 17.05 4.06 0.13
CA HIS A 353 16.07 5.13 0.25
C HIS A 353 16.65 6.24 1.13
N THR A 354 16.92 7.41 0.57
CA THR A 354 17.55 8.52 1.28
C THR A 354 16.75 9.81 1.13
N ASP A 355 16.93 10.74 2.07
CA ASP A 355 16.33 12.07 2.00
C ASP A 355 16.74 12.86 0.75
N ALA A 356 17.97 12.65 0.27
CA ALA A 356 18.48 13.22 -0.96
C ALA A 356 17.76 12.61 -2.19
N SER A 357 17.74 11.27 -2.31
CA SER A 357 17.10 10.60 -3.45
C SER A 357 15.61 10.89 -3.51
N HIS A 358 14.94 10.94 -2.35
CA HIS A 358 13.53 11.26 -2.25
C HIS A 358 13.18 12.64 -2.82
N ARG A 359 14.07 13.63 -2.65
CA ARG A 359 13.91 14.97 -3.21
C ARG A 359 14.29 15.03 -4.69
N TYR A 360 15.46 14.51 -5.06
CA TYR A 360 15.92 14.58 -6.44
C TYR A 360 15.04 13.81 -7.43
N GLU A 361 14.50 12.66 -7.05
CA GLU A 361 13.59 11.91 -7.94
C GLU A 361 12.26 12.62 -8.19
N ARG A 362 11.81 13.49 -7.28
CA ARG A 362 10.60 14.32 -7.42
C ARG A 362 10.86 15.65 -8.12
N GLY A 363 12.08 16.15 -8.02
CA GLY A 363 12.53 17.43 -8.53
C GLY A 363 12.97 18.38 -7.40
N VAL A 364 14.06 19.05 -7.64
CA VAL A 364 14.64 20.11 -6.80
C VAL A 364 14.65 21.40 -7.59
N ASP A 365 14.48 22.52 -6.92
CA ASP A 365 14.54 23.84 -7.56
C ASP A 365 15.87 24.06 -8.28
N PHE A 366 15.83 24.17 -9.61
CA PHE A 366 17.03 24.32 -10.44
C PHE A 366 17.70 25.70 -10.35
N ALA A 367 17.10 26.65 -9.65
CA ALA A 367 17.66 27.98 -9.41
C ALA A 367 18.27 28.14 -8.01
N LEU A 368 18.08 27.16 -7.11
CA LEU A 368 18.39 27.31 -5.68
C LEU A 368 19.84 26.97 -5.31
N GLN A 369 20.64 26.32 -6.20
CA GLN A 369 21.96 25.78 -5.89
C GLN A 369 22.91 26.82 -5.30
N LYS A 370 22.88 28.05 -5.83
CA LYS A 370 23.76 29.13 -5.35
C LYS A 370 23.38 29.60 -3.95
N ASP A 371 22.09 29.80 -3.70
CA ASP A 371 21.62 30.24 -2.38
C ASP A 371 21.90 29.16 -1.32
N ALA A 372 21.71 27.88 -1.65
CA ALA A 372 22.02 26.76 -0.77
C ALA A 372 23.53 26.71 -0.46
N MET A 373 24.38 26.91 -1.48
CA MET A 373 25.86 26.97 -1.31
C MET A 373 26.26 28.11 -0.38
N GLU A 374 25.73 29.29 -0.57
CA GLU A 374 26.06 30.47 0.27
C GLU A 374 25.54 30.27 1.70
N ARG A 375 24.30 29.74 1.86
CA ARG A 375 23.72 29.45 3.18
C ARG A 375 24.55 28.43 3.96
N ALA A 376 24.90 27.31 3.33
CA ALA A 376 25.73 26.28 3.95
C ALA A 376 27.14 26.79 4.30
N THR A 377 27.75 27.56 3.40
CA THR A 377 29.06 28.16 3.65
C THR A 377 29.03 29.09 4.86
N ALA A 378 28.03 29.99 4.94
CA ALA A 378 27.91 30.91 6.07
C ALA A 378 27.79 30.16 7.41
N LEU A 379 26.95 29.12 7.47
CA LEU A 379 26.77 28.28 8.66
C LEU A 379 28.04 27.50 9.02
N LEU A 380 28.74 26.94 8.03
CA LEU A 380 30.01 26.21 8.26
C LEU A 380 31.07 27.13 8.85
N LEU A 381 31.29 28.30 8.24
CA LEU A 381 32.27 29.26 8.75
C LEU A 381 31.96 29.75 10.18
N GLU A 382 30.69 29.89 10.51
CA GLU A 382 30.24 30.26 11.86
C GLU A 382 30.51 29.14 12.89
N ILE A 383 30.28 27.88 12.50
CA ILE A 383 30.32 26.72 13.44
C ILE A 383 31.71 26.10 13.52
N VAL A 384 32.33 25.77 12.38
CA VAL A 384 33.61 25.07 12.32
C VAL A 384 34.78 25.95 11.91
N GLY A 385 34.51 27.21 11.59
CA GLY A 385 35.51 28.16 11.08
C GLY A 385 36.06 27.78 9.70
N GLY A 386 37.30 28.16 9.44
CA GLY A 386 37.96 27.89 8.17
C GLY A 386 37.93 29.06 7.21
N GLU A 387 38.45 28.82 6.00
CA GLU A 387 38.59 29.81 4.91
C GLU A 387 37.93 29.29 3.64
N ALA A 388 37.01 30.08 3.06
CA ALA A 388 36.26 29.70 1.86
C ALA A 388 36.96 30.16 0.57
N GLY A 389 37.06 29.26 -0.40
CA GLY A 389 37.44 29.56 -1.77
C GLY A 389 36.27 30.13 -2.60
N PRO A 390 36.51 30.53 -3.85
CA PRO A 390 35.45 30.98 -4.75
C PRO A 390 34.52 29.81 -5.11
N VAL A 391 33.22 30.12 -5.32
CA VAL A 391 32.28 29.16 -5.88
C VAL A 391 32.66 28.87 -7.34
N VAL A 392 32.83 27.59 -7.65
CA VAL A 392 33.06 27.12 -9.02
C VAL A 392 31.74 26.54 -9.54
N GLU A 393 31.24 27.05 -10.63
CA GLU A 393 29.99 26.60 -11.26
C GLU A 393 30.28 26.01 -12.63
N ALA A 394 29.78 24.80 -12.87
CA ALA A 394 29.67 24.19 -14.18
C ALA A 394 28.18 24.10 -14.56
N VAL A 395 27.79 24.65 -15.72
CA VAL A 395 26.38 24.70 -16.13
C VAL A 395 26.22 24.48 -17.63
N ALA A 396 25.31 23.57 -18.01
CA ALA A 396 24.83 23.38 -19.37
C ALA A 396 23.47 24.09 -19.49
N THR A 397 23.51 25.39 -19.79
CA THR A 397 22.33 26.27 -19.72
C THR A 397 21.18 25.84 -20.65
N ASP A 398 21.50 25.22 -21.78
CA ASP A 398 20.53 24.69 -22.74
C ASP A 398 19.80 23.44 -22.25
N LYS A 399 20.35 22.74 -21.24
CA LYS A 399 19.79 21.53 -20.60
C LYS A 399 18.99 21.82 -19.31
N LEU A 400 19.14 23.00 -18.74
CA LEU A 400 18.33 23.40 -17.60
C LEU A 400 16.86 23.52 -17.98
N PRO A 401 15.93 23.18 -17.05
CA PRO A 401 14.51 23.43 -17.25
C PRO A 401 14.26 24.90 -17.58
N LYS A 402 13.33 25.16 -18.50
CA LYS A 402 12.94 26.52 -18.87
C LYS A 402 11.69 26.92 -18.11
N VAL A 403 11.58 28.19 -17.80
CA VAL A 403 10.36 28.77 -17.28
C VAL A 403 9.23 28.49 -18.27
N THR A 404 8.15 27.90 -17.79
CA THR A 404 6.99 27.52 -18.58
C THR A 404 5.89 28.57 -18.35
N GLU A 405 5.35 29.14 -19.44
CA GLU A 405 4.13 29.94 -19.38
C GLU A 405 2.92 29.01 -19.48
N VAL A 406 2.02 29.02 -18.52
CA VAL A 406 0.76 28.29 -18.53
C VAL A 406 -0.40 29.27 -18.56
N ARG A 407 -1.40 28.97 -19.42
CA ARG A 407 -2.56 29.83 -19.60
C ARG A 407 -3.80 29.22 -19.01
N LEU A 408 -4.53 30.02 -18.19
CA LEU A 408 -5.79 29.62 -17.57
C LEU A 408 -6.93 30.45 -18.13
N ARG A 409 -7.87 29.81 -18.82
CA ARG A 409 -9.07 30.44 -19.38
C ARG A 409 -10.19 30.48 -18.36
N ARG A 410 -10.86 31.62 -18.24
CA ARG A 410 -11.99 31.82 -17.32
C ARG A 410 -13.09 30.77 -17.51
N GLU A 411 -13.52 30.54 -18.74
CA GLU A 411 -14.57 29.57 -19.05
C GLU A 411 -14.19 28.14 -18.68
N ARG A 412 -12.90 27.78 -18.83
CA ARG A 412 -12.40 26.45 -18.49
C ARG A 412 -12.36 26.24 -16.97
N LEU A 413 -11.91 27.26 -16.24
CA LEU A 413 -11.89 27.25 -14.78
C LEU A 413 -13.30 27.04 -14.22
N ASP A 414 -14.27 27.88 -14.62
CA ASP A 414 -15.66 27.79 -14.17
C ASP A 414 -16.31 26.44 -14.54
N ARG A 415 -16.02 25.95 -15.72
CA ARG A 415 -16.56 24.65 -16.19
C ARG A 415 -16.03 23.46 -15.40
N VAL A 416 -14.71 23.44 -15.07
CA VAL A 416 -14.08 22.32 -14.39
C VAL A 416 -14.43 22.31 -12.91
N ILE A 417 -14.37 23.47 -12.25
CA ILE A 417 -14.74 23.61 -10.83
C ILE A 417 -16.26 23.51 -10.64
N GLY A 418 -17.04 23.91 -11.64
CA GLY A 418 -18.51 23.96 -11.56
C GLY A 418 -19.04 25.12 -10.70
N HIS A 419 -18.16 26.04 -10.31
CA HIS A 419 -18.44 27.23 -9.48
C HIS A 419 -17.61 28.41 -9.96
N HIS A 420 -18.19 29.61 -9.93
CA HIS A 420 -17.48 30.84 -10.27
C HIS A 420 -16.71 31.38 -9.06
N ILE A 421 -15.40 31.52 -9.20
CA ILE A 421 -14.51 32.15 -8.23
C ILE A 421 -14.11 33.52 -8.79
N ASP A 422 -14.21 34.59 -8.00
CA ASP A 422 -13.88 35.94 -8.43
C ASP A 422 -12.46 36.05 -8.99
N ASP A 423 -12.28 36.79 -10.08
CA ASP A 423 -11.00 36.98 -10.78
C ASP A 423 -9.90 37.51 -9.84
N ALA A 424 -10.26 38.41 -8.94
CA ALA A 424 -9.33 38.96 -7.94
C ALA A 424 -8.82 37.85 -6.99
N LYS A 425 -9.69 36.93 -6.58
CA LYS A 425 -9.30 35.81 -5.72
C LYS A 425 -8.44 34.78 -6.47
N VAL A 426 -8.77 34.48 -7.73
CA VAL A 426 -7.94 33.61 -8.58
C VAL A 426 -6.55 34.20 -8.74
N THR A 427 -6.47 35.48 -9.04
CA THR A 427 -5.19 36.17 -9.21
C THR A 427 -4.37 36.19 -7.91
N ASP A 428 -5.01 36.49 -6.76
CA ASP A 428 -4.35 36.50 -5.46
C ASP A 428 -3.76 35.10 -5.13
N ILE A 429 -4.52 34.01 -5.37
CA ILE A 429 -4.08 32.63 -5.14
C ILE A 429 -2.83 32.35 -6.00
N LEU A 430 -2.91 32.53 -7.30
CA LEU A 430 -1.81 32.23 -8.21
C LEU A 430 -0.57 33.10 -7.90
N THR A 431 -0.73 34.38 -7.60
CA THR A 431 0.39 35.27 -7.27
C THR A 431 1.05 34.87 -5.95
N ARG A 432 0.27 34.53 -4.91
CA ARG A 432 0.82 34.06 -3.61
C ARG A 432 1.54 32.72 -3.72
N LEU A 433 1.14 31.86 -4.67
CA LEU A 433 1.86 30.63 -5.00
C LEU A 433 3.21 30.91 -5.70
N GLY A 434 3.50 32.20 -6.02
CA GLY A 434 4.76 32.63 -6.63
C GLY A 434 4.76 32.63 -8.15
N LEU A 435 3.60 32.45 -8.81
CA LEU A 435 3.51 32.63 -10.25
C LEU A 435 3.52 34.13 -10.63
N ASP A 436 4.24 34.49 -11.70
CA ASP A 436 4.14 35.82 -12.30
C ASP A 436 2.93 35.85 -13.24
N VAL A 437 1.86 36.55 -12.82
CA VAL A 437 0.55 36.45 -13.44
C VAL A 437 0.21 37.73 -14.21
N LYS A 438 -0.17 37.59 -15.49
CA LYS A 438 -0.69 38.67 -16.35
C LYS A 438 -2.08 38.29 -16.82
N ILE A 439 -3.01 39.24 -16.80
CA ILE A 439 -4.39 38.98 -17.25
C ILE A 439 -4.61 39.75 -18.55
N VAL A 440 -4.99 39.02 -19.60
CA VAL A 440 -5.34 39.60 -20.91
C VAL A 440 -6.62 38.95 -21.42
N ASP A 441 -7.65 39.72 -21.66
CA ASP A 441 -8.94 39.26 -22.21
C ASP A 441 -9.58 38.05 -21.46
N GLY A 442 -9.52 38.08 -20.12
CA GLY A 442 -10.08 36.99 -19.28
C GLY A 442 -9.27 35.70 -19.25
N VAL A 443 -8.01 35.77 -19.67
CA VAL A 443 -7.04 34.66 -19.58
C VAL A 443 -5.91 35.07 -18.66
N TRP A 444 -5.61 34.26 -17.65
CA TRP A 444 -4.39 34.38 -16.85
C TRP A 444 -3.24 33.73 -17.58
N SER A 445 -2.20 34.46 -17.90
CA SER A 445 -0.92 33.94 -18.35
C SER A 445 0.01 33.96 -17.16
N ALA A 446 0.44 32.80 -16.73
CA ALA A 446 1.23 32.63 -15.51
C ALA A 446 2.59 31.98 -15.82
N ASP A 447 3.66 32.72 -15.52
CA ASP A 447 5.02 32.19 -15.57
C ASP A 447 5.28 31.35 -14.31
N VAL A 448 5.61 30.07 -14.50
CA VAL A 448 5.77 29.08 -13.42
C VAL A 448 7.13 29.24 -12.75
N PRO A 449 7.20 29.38 -11.41
CA PRO A 449 8.48 29.50 -10.70
C PRO A 449 9.31 28.18 -10.76
N SER A 450 10.62 28.29 -10.63
CA SER A 450 11.57 27.19 -10.78
C SER A 450 11.38 26.01 -9.81
N TYR A 451 10.72 26.22 -8.68
CA TYR A 451 10.42 25.18 -7.70
C TYR A 451 9.11 24.42 -7.95
N ARG A 452 8.29 24.83 -8.94
CA ARG A 452 7.02 24.15 -9.29
C ARG A 452 7.18 23.42 -10.63
N PHE A 453 7.83 22.27 -10.59
CA PHE A 453 8.07 21.41 -11.77
C PHE A 453 6.87 20.55 -12.14
N ASP A 454 5.83 20.55 -11.35
CA ASP A 454 4.54 19.89 -11.56
C ASP A 454 3.59 20.67 -12.46
N ILE A 455 3.64 22.01 -12.43
CA ILE A 455 2.72 22.89 -13.17
C ILE A 455 3.17 23.02 -14.63
N ARG A 456 2.39 22.43 -15.56
CA ARG A 456 2.72 22.38 -17.00
C ARG A 456 1.54 22.68 -17.92
N ILE A 457 0.32 22.42 -17.46
CA ILE A 457 -0.91 22.53 -18.24
C ILE A 457 -1.96 23.35 -17.50
N GLU A 458 -3.03 23.71 -18.20
CA GLU A 458 -4.13 24.54 -17.67
C GLU A 458 -4.80 23.89 -16.44
N GLU A 459 -4.92 22.56 -16.45
CA GLU A 459 -5.52 21.78 -15.39
C GLU A 459 -4.75 21.86 -14.08
N ASP A 460 -3.42 21.98 -14.13
CA ASP A 460 -2.59 22.14 -12.92
C ASP A 460 -2.89 23.49 -12.24
N LEU A 461 -3.11 24.57 -13.01
CA LEU A 461 -3.54 25.85 -12.44
C LEU A 461 -4.96 25.79 -11.86
N ILE A 462 -5.86 25.02 -12.48
CA ILE A 462 -7.21 24.79 -11.95
C ILE A 462 -7.15 24.05 -10.62
N GLU A 463 -6.29 23.02 -10.51
CA GLU A 463 -6.03 22.29 -9.26
C GLU A 463 -5.55 23.25 -8.16
N GLU A 464 -4.55 24.08 -8.45
CA GLU A 464 -4.02 25.04 -7.50
C GLU A 464 -5.10 26.01 -7.00
N VAL A 465 -5.92 26.55 -7.89
CA VAL A 465 -7.03 27.42 -7.51
C VAL A 465 -8.04 26.67 -6.64
N ALA A 466 -8.43 25.44 -7.02
CA ALA A 466 -9.45 24.68 -6.31
C ALA A 466 -8.99 24.28 -4.90
N ARG A 467 -7.74 23.76 -4.74
CA ARG A 467 -7.22 23.34 -3.44
C ARG A 467 -7.00 24.49 -2.46
N VAL A 468 -6.51 25.65 -2.94
CA VAL A 468 -6.30 26.85 -2.09
C VAL A 468 -7.63 27.55 -1.76
N TYR A 469 -8.58 27.58 -2.71
CA TYR A 469 -9.94 28.07 -2.45
C TYR A 469 -10.64 27.20 -1.40
N GLY A 470 -10.33 25.90 -1.39
CA GLY A 470 -10.85 24.89 -0.49
C GLY A 470 -12.03 24.12 -1.08
N TYR A 471 -11.87 22.81 -1.23
CA TYR A 471 -12.92 21.94 -1.80
C TYR A 471 -14.24 22.02 -1.03
N ASN A 472 -14.20 22.22 0.28
CA ASN A 472 -15.39 22.37 1.12
C ASN A 472 -16.14 23.70 0.88
N SER A 473 -15.50 24.69 0.27
CA SER A 473 -16.11 25.98 -0.09
C SER A 473 -16.81 25.93 -1.45
N ILE A 474 -16.57 24.89 -2.24
CA ILE A 474 -17.22 24.68 -3.53
C ILE A 474 -18.60 24.03 -3.30
N PRO A 475 -19.70 24.66 -3.76
CA PRO A 475 -21.05 24.15 -3.52
C PRO A 475 -21.30 22.83 -4.25
N ASN A 476 -21.94 21.90 -3.57
CA ASN A 476 -22.42 20.66 -4.19
C ASN A 476 -23.65 20.95 -5.06
N VAL A 477 -23.51 20.77 -6.36
CA VAL A 477 -24.60 20.96 -7.33
C VAL A 477 -25.00 19.63 -7.93
N ALA A 478 -26.28 19.29 -7.87
CA ALA A 478 -26.79 18.09 -8.50
C ALA A 478 -26.64 18.18 -10.05
N PRO A 479 -26.02 17.18 -10.70
CA PRO A 479 -25.87 17.23 -12.14
C PRO A 479 -27.21 17.08 -12.85
N THR A 480 -27.42 17.88 -13.91
CA THR A 480 -28.58 17.73 -14.81
C THR A 480 -28.14 16.96 -16.04
N ALA A 481 -28.77 15.85 -16.34
CA ALA A 481 -28.47 15.06 -17.51
C ALA A 481 -29.75 14.66 -18.26
N LYS A 482 -29.67 14.55 -19.59
CA LYS A 482 -30.71 13.94 -20.40
C LYS A 482 -30.66 12.42 -20.16
N LEU A 483 -31.71 11.88 -19.57
CA LEU A 483 -31.85 10.44 -19.42
C LEU A 483 -32.19 9.83 -20.78
N LYS A 484 -31.34 8.93 -21.25
CA LYS A 484 -31.62 8.07 -22.39
C LYS A 484 -31.90 6.67 -21.86
N MET A 485 -33.15 6.25 -21.95
CA MET A 485 -33.49 4.88 -21.60
C MET A 485 -32.87 3.93 -22.62
N THR A 486 -32.07 3.00 -22.16
CA THR A 486 -31.54 1.89 -22.93
C THR A 486 -32.40 0.66 -22.68
N ASN A 487 -32.67 -0.11 -23.71
CA ASN A 487 -33.34 -1.40 -23.55
C ASN A 487 -32.41 -2.34 -22.79
N HIS A 488 -32.92 -2.92 -21.71
CA HIS A 488 -32.24 -4.00 -21.02
C HIS A 488 -32.51 -5.31 -21.76
N ASP A 489 -31.46 -6.11 -21.94
CA ASP A 489 -31.64 -7.47 -22.48
C ASP A 489 -32.30 -8.34 -21.41
N GLU A 490 -33.58 -8.65 -21.62
CA GLU A 490 -34.34 -9.49 -20.68
C GLU A 490 -33.81 -10.91 -20.61
N SER A 491 -33.04 -11.36 -21.58
CA SER A 491 -32.36 -12.67 -21.57
C SER A 491 -31.14 -12.70 -20.66
N HIS A 492 -30.59 -11.53 -20.27
CA HIS A 492 -29.47 -11.47 -19.36
C HIS A 492 -29.87 -11.63 -17.89
N VAL A 493 -29.17 -12.52 -17.18
CA VAL A 493 -29.41 -12.77 -15.76
C VAL A 493 -28.26 -12.16 -14.94
N ALA A 494 -28.60 -11.24 -14.06
CA ALA A 494 -27.62 -10.60 -13.17
C ALA A 494 -27.00 -11.62 -12.19
N VAL A 495 -25.70 -11.49 -11.95
CA VAL A 495 -24.93 -12.32 -10.99
C VAL A 495 -25.60 -12.42 -9.61
N THR A 496 -26.24 -11.34 -9.17
CA THR A 496 -26.95 -11.28 -7.88
C THR A 496 -27.99 -12.39 -7.73
N LYS A 497 -28.65 -12.83 -8.83
CA LYS A 497 -29.63 -13.91 -8.78
C LYS A 497 -28.99 -15.25 -8.43
N PHE A 498 -27.82 -15.55 -8.98
CA PHE A 498 -27.07 -16.77 -8.66
C PHE A 498 -26.55 -16.74 -7.22
N ARG A 499 -26.00 -15.60 -6.77
CA ARG A 499 -25.57 -15.41 -5.38
C ARG A 499 -26.72 -15.63 -4.40
N ASN A 500 -27.87 -14.99 -4.63
CA ASN A 500 -29.05 -15.13 -3.78
C ASN A 500 -29.57 -16.57 -3.78
N THR A 501 -29.51 -17.29 -4.88
CA THR A 501 -29.89 -18.69 -4.94
C THR A 501 -29.01 -19.56 -4.02
N LEU A 502 -27.68 -19.35 -4.02
CA LEU A 502 -26.78 -20.08 -3.13
C LEU A 502 -26.99 -19.67 -1.67
N VAL A 503 -27.18 -18.37 -1.38
CA VAL A 503 -27.47 -17.89 -0.02
C VAL A 503 -28.75 -18.54 0.53
N THR A 504 -29.83 -18.62 -0.26
CA THR A 504 -31.08 -19.27 0.15
C THR A 504 -30.93 -20.78 0.35
N ARG A 505 -29.95 -21.41 -0.28
CA ARG A 505 -29.56 -22.82 -0.08
C ARG A 505 -28.55 -23.02 1.08
N GLY A 506 -28.30 -21.96 1.87
CA GLY A 506 -27.48 -21.97 3.08
C GLY A 506 -25.99 -21.85 2.87
N TYR A 507 -25.56 -21.33 1.73
CA TYR A 507 -24.16 -20.97 1.50
C TYR A 507 -23.86 -19.58 2.05
N GLN A 508 -22.61 -19.40 2.43
CA GLN A 508 -22.02 -18.11 2.76
C GLN A 508 -21.04 -17.73 1.66
N GLU A 509 -21.05 -16.47 1.24
CA GLU A 509 -20.11 -15.96 0.26
C GLU A 509 -18.72 -15.80 0.90
N ALA A 510 -17.71 -16.28 0.22
CA ALA A 510 -16.31 -16.08 0.54
C ALA A 510 -15.65 -15.24 -0.57
N ILE A 511 -14.69 -14.42 -0.20
CA ILE A 511 -13.82 -13.71 -1.13
C ILE A 511 -12.41 -14.15 -0.80
N THR A 512 -11.80 -14.89 -1.71
CA THR A 512 -10.44 -15.41 -1.53
C THR A 512 -9.44 -14.71 -2.42
N TYR A 513 -8.16 -14.79 -2.08
CA TYR A 513 -7.10 -14.19 -2.88
C TYR A 513 -7.00 -14.80 -4.28
N SER A 514 -6.74 -13.95 -5.28
CA SER A 514 -6.42 -14.40 -6.65
C SER A 514 -5.03 -15.03 -6.76
N PHE A 515 -4.19 -14.85 -5.75
CA PHE A 515 -2.88 -15.46 -5.63
C PHE A 515 -2.94 -16.62 -4.66
N VAL A 516 -2.44 -17.77 -5.08
CA VAL A 516 -2.55 -19.04 -4.34
C VAL A 516 -1.20 -19.75 -4.26
N ASP A 517 -1.13 -20.73 -3.35
CA ASP A 517 0.02 -21.61 -3.24
C ASP A 517 0.13 -22.47 -4.51
N PRO A 518 1.24 -22.36 -5.26
CA PRO A 518 1.45 -23.19 -6.46
C PRO A 518 1.44 -24.69 -6.16
N LYS A 519 1.80 -25.13 -4.96
CA LYS A 519 1.74 -26.55 -4.55
C LYS A 519 0.30 -27.02 -4.40
N ALA A 520 -0.54 -26.25 -3.70
CA ALA A 520 -1.95 -26.58 -3.55
C ALA A 520 -2.67 -26.60 -4.91
N GLN A 521 -2.35 -25.63 -5.78
CA GLN A 521 -2.90 -25.57 -7.13
C GLN A 521 -2.46 -26.77 -8.00
N ALA A 522 -1.19 -27.14 -7.95
CA ALA A 522 -0.68 -28.30 -8.69
C ALA A 522 -1.29 -29.65 -8.23
N ILE A 523 -1.65 -29.78 -6.95
CA ILE A 523 -2.37 -30.94 -6.43
C ILE A 523 -3.78 -31.02 -7.03
N LEU A 524 -4.46 -29.89 -7.15
CA LEU A 524 -5.84 -29.80 -7.66
C LEU A 524 -5.91 -29.81 -9.20
N HIS A 525 -4.94 -29.18 -9.84
CA HIS A 525 -4.88 -28.97 -11.29
C HIS A 525 -3.48 -29.28 -11.84
N PRO A 526 -3.05 -30.56 -11.85
CA PRO A 526 -1.67 -30.94 -12.18
C PRO A 526 -1.25 -30.61 -13.63
N GLN A 527 -2.22 -30.41 -14.51
CA GLN A 527 -1.96 -30.08 -15.93
C GLN A 527 -2.04 -28.57 -16.23
N SER A 528 -2.25 -27.72 -15.19
CA SER A 528 -2.39 -26.29 -15.41
C SER A 528 -1.05 -25.58 -15.56
N ASP A 529 -0.95 -24.69 -16.56
CA ASP A 529 0.16 -23.77 -16.73
C ASP A 529 -0.19 -22.44 -16.02
N ALA A 530 0.11 -22.37 -14.74
CA ALA A 530 -0.19 -21.23 -13.90
C ALA A 530 0.76 -20.07 -14.14
N LEU A 531 0.24 -18.85 -14.14
CA LEU A 531 1.04 -17.63 -14.15
C LEU A 531 1.70 -17.44 -12.78
N VAL A 532 3.02 -17.36 -12.75
CA VAL A 532 3.81 -17.15 -11.54
C VAL A 532 4.21 -15.68 -11.45
N LEU A 533 4.06 -15.09 -10.26
CA LEU A 533 4.45 -13.71 -9.99
C LEU A 533 5.98 -13.59 -9.82
N PRO A 534 6.63 -12.62 -10.44
CA PRO A 534 8.07 -12.40 -10.27
C PRO A 534 8.45 -11.92 -8.87
N HIS A 535 7.55 -11.18 -8.19
CA HIS A 535 7.76 -10.60 -6.86
C HIS A 535 6.50 -10.84 -6.00
N PRO A 536 6.27 -12.10 -5.53
CA PRO A 536 5.10 -12.39 -4.72
C PRO A 536 5.26 -11.86 -3.28
N ILE A 537 4.13 -11.58 -2.62
CA ILE A 537 4.12 -11.19 -1.19
C ILE A 537 4.68 -12.32 -0.32
N SER A 538 4.37 -13.58 -0.66
CA SER A 538 4.94 -14.78 -0.03
C SER A 538 5.02 -15.92 -1.06
N VAL A 539 5.77 -16.96 -0.74
CA VAL A 539 5.89 -18.16 -1.60
C VAL A 539 4.54 -18.86 -1.78
N GLU A 540 3.70 -18.84 -0.73
CA GLU A 540 2.36 -19.44 -0.72
C GLU A 540 1.33 -18.61 -1.51
N MET A 541 1.71 -17.42 -2.00
CA MET A 541 0.87 -16.52 -2.80
C MET A 541 1.55 -16.17 -4.12
N SER A 542 2.30 -17.09 -4.70
CA SER A 542 3.17 -16.81 -5.85
C SER A 542 2.56 -17.19 -7.21
N ALA A 543 1.41 -17.87 -7.26
CA ALA A 543 0.76 -18.24 -8.51
C ALA A 543 -0.64 -17.63 -8.63
N MET A 544 -1.03 -17.21 -9.84
CA MET A 544 -2.41 -16.82 -10.10
C MET A 544 -3.31 -18.05 -10.16
N ARG A 545 -4.50 -17.97 -9.57
CA ARG A 545 -5.45 -19.09 -9.49
C ARG A 545 -6.02 -19.43 -10.87
N VAL A 546 -6.01 -20.73 -11.21
CA VAL A 546 -6.68 -21.27 -12.40
C VAL A 546 -8.08 -21.80 -12.09
N SER A 547 -8.50 -21.74 -10.84
CA SER A 547 -9.79 -22.17 -10.30
C SER A 547 -10.04 -21.49 -8.96
N LEU A 548 -11.29 -21.42 -8.50
CA LEU A 548 -11.65 -20.96 -7.15
C LEU A 548 -11.39 -22.03 -6.07
N MET A 549 -11.14 -23.28 -6.47
CA MET A 549 -11.01 -24.39 -5.54
C MET A 549 -9.89 -24.24 -4.50
N PRO A 550 -8.67 -23.78 -4.84
CA PRO A 550 -7.62 -23.62 -3.83
C PRO A 550 -8.04 -22.71 -2.67
N GLY A 551 -8.63 -21.57 -2.97
CA GLY A 551 -9.12 -20.60 -1.97
C GLY A 551 -10.29 -21.13 -1.15
N LEU A 552 -11.28 -21.74 -1.80
CA LEU A 552 -12.46 -22.32 -1.14
C LEU A 552 -12.09 -23.48 -0.22
N LEU A 553 -11.19 -24.37 -0.65
CA LEU A 553 -10.74 -25.52 0.17
C LEU A 553 -9.85 -25.05 1.34
N ALA A 554 -9.00 -24.06 1.16
CA ALA A 554 -8.26 -23.44 2.25
C ALA A 554 -9.21 -22.83 3.29
N SER A 555 -10.26 -22.15 2.84
CA SER A 555 -11.31 -21.59 3.70
C SER A 555 -12.11 -22.68 4.41
N LEU A 556 -12.37 -23.82 3.75
CA LEU A 556 -13.00 -24.98 4.36
C LEU A 556 -12.13 -25.53 5.51
N VAL A 557 -10.85 -25.77 5.27
CA VAL A 557 -9.91 -26.29 6.29
C VAL A 557 -9.81 -25.31 7.47
N TYR A 558 -9.74 -24.02 7.19
CA TYR A 558 -9.74 -23.00 8.23
C TYR A 558 -10.97 -23.09 9.16
N ASN A 559 -12.16 -23.31 8.60
CA ASN A 559 -13.39 -23.45 9.37
C ASN A 559 -13.47 -24.82 10.10
N GLN A 560 -13.04 -25.90 9.46
CA GLN A 560 -12.98 -27.23 10.10
C GLN A 560 -12.07 -27.23 11.32
N ASN A 561 -10.90 -26.58 11.23
CA ASN A 561 -9.95 -26.42 12.35
C ASN A 561 -10.53 -25.58 13.50
N ARG A 562 -11.60 -24.81 13.25
CA ARG A 562 -12.37 -24.05 14.25
C ARG A 562 -13.67 -24.76 14.64
N GLN A 563 -13.71 -26.08 14.41
CA GLN A 563 -14.80 -26.95 14.85
C GLN A 563 -16.17 -26.60 14.23
N GLN A 564 -16.20 -26.02 13.02
CA GLN A 564 -17.45 -25.83 12.31
C GLN A 564 -17.94 -27.16 11.72
N PRO A 565 -19.07 -27.72 12.22
CA PRO A 565 -19.52 -29.06 11.82
C PRO A 565 -20.18 -29.07 10.44
N ARG A 566 -20.53 -27.93 9.91
CA ARG A 566 -21.22 -27.75 8.63
C ARG A 566 -20.64 -26.52 7.93
N VAL A 567 -20.06 -26.70 6.75
CA VAL A 567 -19.48 -25.64 5.94
C VAL A 567 -20.10 -25.67 4.56
N ARG A 568 -20.65 -24.53 4.11
CA ARG A 568 -21.14 -24.27 2.75
C ARG A 568 -20.63 -22.90 2.33
N LEU A 569 -19.64 -22.84 1.49
CA LEU A 569 -19.04 -21.60 0.99
C LEU A 569 -19.17 -21.54 -0.52
N PHE A 570 -19.36 -20.34 -1.04
CA PHE A 570 -19.29 -20.06 -2.47
C PHE A 570 -18.49 -18.77 -2.74
N GLU A 571 -17.99 -18.66 -3.95
CA GLU A 571 -17.33 -17.45 -4.43
C GLU A 571 -17.72 -17.21 -5.89
N HIS A 572 -17.93 -15.95 -6.24
CA HIS A 572 -17.95 -15.50 -7.63
C HIS A 572 -16.68 -14.69 -7.86
N GLY A 573 -15.86 -15.10 -8.82
CA GLY A 573 -14.58 -14.47 -9.07
C GLY A 573 -13.99 -14.82 -10.42
N LEU A 574 -12.79 -14.30 -10.69
CA LEU A 574 -12.04 -14.60 -11.90
C LEU A 574 -11.06 -15.75 -11.67
N LYS A 575 -10.90 -16.61 -12.69
CA LYS A 575 -9.75 -17.50 -12.87
C LYS A 575 -8.87 -16.99 -14.02
N PHE A 576 -7.58 -17.27 -13.96
CA PHE A 576 -6.59 -16.71 -14.87
C PHE A 576 -5.93 -17.85 -15.65
N LEU A 577 -6.13 -17.87 -16.95
CA LEU A 577 -5.62 -18.91 -17.82
C LEU A 577 -4.64 -18.29 -18.82
N ARG A 578 -3.49 -18.93 -19.03
CA ARG A 578 -2.56 -18.51 -20.06
C ARG A 578 -3.20 -18.69 -21.45
N ASP A 579 -3.17 -17.64 -22.23
CA ASP A 579 -3.72 -17.65 -23.61
C ASP A 579 -2.94 -16.64 -24.46
N GLU A 580 -2.14 -17.13 -25.37
CA GLU A 580 -1.29 -16.29 -26.22
C GLU A 580 -2.09 -15.34 -27.15
N ASN A 581 -3.37 -15.63 -27.38
CA ASN A 581 -4.24 -14.78 -28.21
C ASN A 581 -5.01 -13.73 -27.41
N ALA A 582 -4.96 -13.80 -26.08
CA ALA A 582 -5.61 -12.82 -25.20
C ALA A 582 -4.74 -11.59 -24.96
N GLU A 583 -5.36 -10.49 -24.59
CA GLU A 583 -4.67 -9.28 -24.18
C GLU A 583 -3.71 -9.58 -23.01
N ASN A 584 -2.46 -9.17 -23.13
CA ASN A 584 -1.37 -9.46 -22.17
C ASN A 584 -1.10 -10.98 -21.95
N GLY A 585 -1.53 -11.85 -22.85
CA GLY A 585 -1.30 -13.30 -22.75
C GLY A 585 -2.14 -14.01 -21.68
N VAL A 586 -3.21 -13.40 -21.17
CA VAL A 586 -4.02 -13.91 -20.06
C VAL A 586 -5.51 -13.82 -20.36
N ASN A 587 -6.19 -14.97 -20.33
CA ASN A 587 -7.63 -15.03 -20.39
C ASN A 587 -8.22 -15.03 -18.97
N GLN A 588 -9.04 -14.04 -18.67
CA GLN A 588 -9.74 -13.88 -17.40
C GLN A 588 -11.17 -14.38 -17.52
N VAL A 589 -11.47 -15.51 -16.90
CA VAL A 589 -12.78 -16.15 -16.99
C VAL A 589 -13.54 -15.97 -15.67
N ALA A 590 -14.72 -15.35 -15.77
CA ALA A 590 -15.63 -15.23 -14.62
C ALA A 590 -16.29 -16.59 -14.33
N VAL A 591 -16.20 -17.03 -13.08
CA VAL A 591 -16.75 -18.29 -12.61
C VAL A 591 -17.50 -18.12 -11.29
N ILE A 592 -18.44 -19.03 -11.03
CA ILE A 592 -19.04 -19.24 -9.73
C ILE A 592 -18.68 -20.63 -9.25
N GLY A 593 -18.17 -20.73 -8.03
CA GLY A 593 -17.78 -22.01 -7.44
C GLY A 593 -18.24 -22.11 -6.00
N GLY A 594 -18.30 -23.35 -5.50
CA GLY A 594 -18.67 -23.55 -4.12
C GLY A 594 -18.16 -24.87 -3.56
N VAL A 595 -18.17 -24.98 -2.24
CA VAL A 595 -17.79 -26.15 -1.46
C VAL A 595 -18.82 -26.44 -0.37
N ILE A 596 -19.15 -27.71 -0.20
CA ILE A 596 -19.96 -28.22 0.92
C ILE A 596 -19.23 -29.35 1.63
N SER A 597 -19.30 -29.37 2.96
CA SER A 597 -18.72 -30.43 3.79
C SER A 597 -19.43 -30.50 5.14
N GLY A 598 -19.43 -31.66 5.76
CA GLY A 598 -20.01 -31.90 7.06
C GLY A 598 -21.49 -32.28 6.99
N LEU A 599 -22.30 -31.73 7.87
CA LEU A 599 -23.73 -32.07 7.97
C LEU A 599 -24.56 -31.51 6.82
N ALA A 600 -25.50 -32.30 6.30
CA ALA A 600 -26.45 -31.87 5.26
C ALA A 600 -27.37 -30.75 5.77
N HIS A 601 -27.83 -30.86 6.98
CA HIS A 601 -28.69 -29.89 7.68
C HIS A 601 -28.08 -29.52 9.02
N GLY A 602 -28.46 -28.36 9.55
CA GLY A 602 -28.18 -28.04 10.95
C GLY A 602 -28.79 -29.05 11.88
N GLU A 603 -28.24 -29.22 13.08
CA GLU A 603 -28.81 -30.15 14.06
C GLU A 603 -30.26 -29.78 14.39
N HIS A 604 -31.17 -30.73 14.16
CA HIS A 604 -32.60 -30.53 14.32
C HIS A 604 -33.31 -31.82 14.78
N TRP A 605 -34.30 -31.72 15.62
CA TRP A 605 -34.99 -32.84 16.24
C TRP A 605 -35.81 -33.67 15.25
N VAL A 606 -36.27 -33.10 14.13
CA VAL A 606 -37.10 -33.80 13.10
C VAL A 606 -36.27 -34.37 11.97
N GLN A 607 -35.07 -33.81 11.70
CA GLN A 607 -34.27 -34.22 10.55
C GLN A 607 -33.20 -35.24 10.97
N GLU A 608 -33.04 -36.25 10.15
CA GLU A 608 -31.98 -37.22 10.34
C GLU A 608 -30.58 -36.57 10.22
N LYS A 609 -29.71 -36.90 11.17
CA LYS A 609 -28.33 -36.42 11.16
C LYS A 609 -27.51 -37.23 10.14
N ARG A 610 -27.35 -36.69 8.94
CA ARG A 610 -26.51 -37.28 7.88
C ARG A 610 -25.48 -36.30 7.36
N SER A 611 -24.40 -36.78 6.81
CA SER A 611 -23.42 -35.98 6.08
C SER A 611 -23.96 -35.64 4.69
N VAL A 612 -23.38 -34.52 4.12
CA VAL A 612 -23.63 -34.19 2.71
C VAL A 612 -23.16 -35.28 1.79
N ASP A 613 -23.80 -35.41 0.65
CA ASP A 613 -23.43 -36.35 -0.40
C ASP A 613 -23.38 -35.69 -1.79
N PHE A 614 -23.08 -36.47 -2.81
CA PHE A 614 -23.01 -36.00 -4.19
C PHE A 614 -24.33 -35.40 -4.69
N TYR A 615 -25.47 -35.93 -4.25
CA TYR A 615 -26.79 -35.46 -4.71
C TYR A 615 -27.21 -34.15 -4.03
N ASP A 616 -26.73 -33.85 -2.81
CA ASP A 616 -26.92 -32.54 -2.19
C ASP A 616 -26.24 -31.46 -3.04
N LEU A 617 -24.98 -31.69 -3.45
CA LEU A 617 -24.26 -30.77 -4.33
C LEU A 617 -24.92 -30.67 -5.72
N LYS A 618 -25.31 -31.82 -6.31
CA LYS A 618 -25.97 -31.88 -7.61
C LYS A 618 -27.24 -31.02 -7.62
N GLY A 619 -28.08 -31.13 -6.57
CA GLY A 619 -29.27 -30.30 -6.43
C GLY A 619 -28.97 -28.80 -6.31
N ASP A 620 -27.85 -28.42 -5.69
CA ASP A 620 -27.40 -27.03 -5.65
C ASP A 620 -26.96 -26.53 -7.03
N VAL A 621 -26.21 -27.33 -7.79
CA VAL A 621 -25.81 -27.06 -9.16
C VAL A 621 -27.03 -26.95 -10.08
N GLU A 622 -27.95 -27.91 -10.03
CA GLU A 622 -29.18 -27.89 -10.84
C GLU A 622 -30.05 -26.66 -10.57
N ALA A 623 -30.08 -26.18 -9.32
CA ALA A 623 -30.76 -24.94 -8.98
C ALA A 623 -30.13 -23.69 -9.65
N LEU A 624 -28.81 -23.69 -9.82
CA LEU A 624 -28.15 -22.61 -10.60
C LEU A 624 -28.46 -22.73 -12.11
N LEU A 625 -28.42 -23.94 -12.66
CA LEU A 625 -28.72 -24.18 -14.08
C LEU A 625 -30.18 -23.83 -14.40
N ALA A 626 -31.11 -24.12 -13.49
CA ALA A 626 -32.54 -23.86 -13.66
C ALA A 626 -32.87 -22.36 -13.82
N ILE A 627 -31.99 -21.46 -13.35
CA ILE A 627 -32.17 -20.01 -13.54
C ILE A 627 -32.19 -19.62 -15.02
N SER A 628 -31.54 -20.41 -15.88
CA SER A 628 -31.53 -20.21 -17.33
C SER A 628 -32.88 -20.42 -18.01
N ASN A 629 -33.87 -21.02 -17.35
CA ASN A 629 -35.16 -21.51 -17.95
C ASN A 629 -34.95 -22.44 -19.12
N ASP A 630 -33.76 -23.04 -19.25
CA ASP A 630 -33.40 -23.95 -20.35
C ASP A 630 -32.40 -25.00 -19.85
N ILE A 631 -32.85 -25.78 -18.85
CA ILE A 631 -32.00 -26.79 -18.22
C ILE A 631 -31.57 -27.86 -19.21
N ALA A 632 -32.38 -28.15 -20.25
CA ALA A 632 -32.09 -29.10 -21.29
C ALA A 632 -30.86 -28.75 -22.15
N ARG A 633 -30.44 -27.47 -22.13
CA ARG A 633 -29.23 -27.01 -22.79
C ARG A 633 -27.96 -27.57 -22.12
N PHE A 634 -28.03 -27.90 -20.83
CA PHE A 634 -26.90 -28.37 -20.08
C PHE A 634 -26.86 -29.88 -20.06
N GLU A 635 -25.80 -30.44 -20.66
CA GLU A 635 -25.56 -31.87 -20.63
C GLU A 635 -24.61 -32.20 -19.47
N ILE A 636 -25.07 -33.02 -18.51
CA ILE A 636 -24.25 -33.46 -17.37
C ILE A 636 -23.74 -34.87 -17.65
N LYS A 637 -22.40 -35.01 -17.74
CA LYS A 637 -21.75 -36.29 -17.99
C LYS A 637 -20.97 -36.76 -16.77
N ALA A 638 -21.11 -38.00 -16.40
CA ALA A 638 -20.22 -38.69 -15.45
C ALA A 638 -18.83 -38.80 -16.09
N GLU A 639 -17.93 -37.92 -15.68
CA GLU A 639 -16.59 -37.80 -16.24
C GLU A 639 -15.63 -37.33 -15.13
N GLN A 640 -14.41 -37.86 -15.15
CA GLN A 640 -13.39 -37.49 -14.19
C GLN A 640 -12.87 -36.09 -14.49
N SER A 641 -12.74 -35.28 -13.46
CA SER A 641 -12.02 -34.01 -13.48
C SER A 641 -10.86 -34.01 -12.51
N ASP A 642 -9.84 -33.20 -12.79
CA ASP A 642 -8.67 -33.11 -11.93
C ASP A 642 -9.07 -32.73 -10.50
N GLY A 643 -8.37 -33.29 -9.53
CA GLY A 643 -8.63 -33.09 -8.11
C GLY A 643 -9.92 -33.72 -7.57
N LEU A 644 -10.78 -34.35 -8.41
CA LEU A 644 -12.04 -34.95 -8.01
C LEU A 644 -11.99 -36.52 -8.01
N HIS A 645 -12.89 -37.09 -7.24
CA HIS A 645 -13.07 -38.53 -7.12
C HIS A 645 -13.61 -39.09 -8.44
N PRO A 646 -12.95 -40.14 -9.05
CA PRO A 646 -13.31 -40.66 -10.39
C PRO A 646 -14.72 -41.21 -10.47
N GLY A 647 -15.25 -41.76 -9.37
CA GLY A 647 -16.61 -42.37 -9.32
C GLY A 647 -17.70 -41.42 -8.79
N GLN A 648 -17.34 -40.20 -8.40
CA GLN A 648 -18.26 -39.18 -7.84
C GLN A 648 -17.94 -37.79 -8.41
N SER A 649 -17.78 -37.69 -9.72
CA SER A 649 -17.55 -36.47 -10.44
C SER A 649 -18.35 -36.36 -11.72
N ALA A 650 -18.70 -35.17 -12.12
CA ALA A 650 -19.44 -34.90 -13.35
C ALA A 650 -18.93 -33.60 -13.98
N VAL A 651 -19.05 -33.50 -15.29
CA VAL A 651 -18.72 -32.33 -16.11
C VAL A 651 -19.99 -31.79 -16.75
N ILE A 652 -20.11 -30.47 -16.79
CA ILE A 652 -21.25 -29.77 -17.38
C ILE A 652 -20.82 -29.24 -18.76
N TYR A 653 -21.61 -29.56 -19.77
CA TYR A 653 -21.42 -29.13 -21.13
C TYR A 653 -22.58 -28.26 -21.63
N VAL A 654 -22.27 -27.29 -22.45
CA VAL A 654 -23.24 -26.50 -23.24
C VAL A 654 -22.74 -26.48 -24.68
N ASP A 655 -23.54 -26.93 -25.63
CA ASP A 655 -23.21 -27.02 -27.07
C ASP A 655 -21.88 -27.76 -27.32
N GLY A 656 -21.62 -28.81 -26.54
CA GLY A 656 -20.38 -29.61 -26.62
C GLY A 656 -19.15 -28.96 -25.98
N LYS A 657 -19.24 -27.75 -25.45
CA LYS A 657 -18.16 -27.07 -24.72
C LYS A 657 -18.28 -27.34 -23.23
N LYS A 658 -17.17 -27.73 -22.59
CA LYS A 658 -17.10 -27.86 -21.12
C LYS A 658 -17.21 -26.46 -20.50
N VAL A 659 -18.19 -26.28 -19.60
CA VAL A 659 -18.45 -25.00 -18.93
C VAL A 659 -18.36 -25.09 -17.42
N GLY A 660 -18.26 -26.31 -16.86
CA GLY A 660 -18.15 -26.49 -15.41
C GLY A 660 -17.94 -27.95 -15.04
N PHE A 661 -17.74 -28.15 -13.75
CA PHE A 661 -17.60 -29.47 -13.13
C PHE A 661 -18.14 -29.44 -11.71
N PHE A 662 -18.45 -30.61 -11.17
CA PHE A 662 -18.77 -30.78 -9.77
C PHE A 662 -18.51 -32.21 -9.30
N GLY A 663 -18.29 -32.40 -8.00
CA GLY A 663 -18.07 -33.74 -7.43
C GLY A 663 -17.39 -33.73 -6.08
N ALA A 664 -17.13 -34.95 -5.57
CA ALA A 664 -16.34 -35.13 -4.37
C ALA A 664 -14.86 -34.83 -4.63
N VAL A 665 -14.20 -34.17 -3.71
CA VAL A 665 -12.75 -34.00 -3.74
C VAL A 665 -12.08 -35.36 -3.59
N HIS A 666 -11.03 -35.62 -4.38
CA HIS A 666 -10.32 -36.87 -4.37
C HIS A 666 -9.72 -37.17 -2.99
N PRO A 667 -9.83 -38.39 -2.44
CA PRO A 667 -9.35 -38.74 -1.09
C PRO A 667 -7.87 -38.43 -0.86
N GLN A 668 -7.03 -38.59 -1.87
CA GLN A 668 -5.61 -38.21 -1.77
C GLN A 668 -5.44 -36.70 -1.66
N VAL A 669 -6.22 -35.92 -2.40
CA VAL A 669 -6.22 -34.44 -2.31
C VAL A 669 -6.71 -34.00 -0.95
N GLN A 670 -7.78 -34.63 -0.42
CA GLN A 670 -8.26 -34.33 0.93
C GLN A 670 -7.16 -34.56 1.98
N LYS A 671 -6.43 -35.64 1.86
CA LYS A 671 -5.31 -35.97 2.76
C LYS A 671 -4.16 -34.96 2.64
N LEU A 672 -3.81 -34.55 1.42
CA LEU A 672 -2.71 -33.59 1.15
C LEU A 672 -3.04 -32.16 1.60
N LEU A 673 -4.32 -31.80 1.61
CA LEU A 673 -4.80 -30.49 2.03
C LEU A 673 -5.38 -30.48 3.45
N ASP A 674 -5.23 -31.54 4.24
CA ASP A 674 -5.73 -31.70 5.61
C ASP A 674 -7.25 -31.49 5.76
N ILE A 675 -8.03 -31.95 4.77
CA ILE A 675 -9.49 -31.87 4.80
C ILE A 675 -10.03 -33.02 5.64
N ASN A 676 -10.64 -32.75 6.79
CA ASN A 676 -11.06 -33.76 7.76
C ASN A 676 -12.33 -34.53 7.38
N ASN A 677 -13.26 -33.92 6.67
CA ASN A 677 -14.51 -34.53 6.23
C ASN A 677 -14.61 -34.48 4.71
N THR A 678 -15.33 -35.48 4.11
CA THR A 678 -15.57 -35.43 2.68
C THR A 678 -16.10 -34.07 2.23
N ALA A 679 -15.43 -33.48 1.25
CA ALA A 679 -15.82 -32.23 0.66
C ALA A 679 -16.30 -32.45 -0.77
N PHE A 680 -17.35 -31.72 -1.14
CA PHE A 680 -17.90 -31.69 -2.50
C PHE A 680 -17.78 -30.28 -3.02
N VAL A 681 -17.35 -30.12 -4.27
CA VAL A 681 -17.09 -28.81 -4.90
C VAL A 681 -17.73 -28.73 -6.28
N PHE A 682 -18.05 -27.51 -6.70
CA PHE A 682 -18.43 -27.18 -8.06
C PHE A 682 -17.76 -25.90 -8.54
N GLU A 683 -17.58 -25.78 -9.84
CA GLU A 683 -17.20 -24.54 -10.51
C GLU A 683 -17.86 -24.47 -11.89
N ILE A 684 -18.47 -23.33 -12.22
CA ILE A 684 -19.21 -23.12 -13.47
C ILE A 684 -18.85 -21.75 -14.05
N GLU A 685 -18.59 -21.69 -15.36
CA GLU A 685 -18.36 -20.42 -16.07
C GLU A 685 -19.63 -19.58 -16.12
N MET A 686 -19.52 -18.31 -15.72
CA MET A 686 -20.65 -17.39 -15.68
C MET A 686 -21.26 -17.15 -17.07
N SER A 687 -20.44 -17.13 -18.11
CA SER A 687 -20.88 -16.97 -19.50
C SER A 687 -21.90 -18.02 -19.93
N ALA A 688 -21.87 -19.20 -19.34
CA ALA A 688 -22.86 -20.25 -19.59
C ALA A 688 -24.17 -20.05 -18.82
N LEU A 689 -24.14 -19.31 -17.72
CA LEU A 689 -25.30 -19.10 -16.83
C LEU A 689 -26.07 -17.79 -17.10
N GLU A 690 -25.38 -16.75 -17.54
CA GLU A 690 -25.90 -15.38 -17.64
C GLU A 690 -27.02 -15.20 -18.69
N LYS A 691 -27.22 -16.16 -19.60
CA LYS A 691 -28.31 -16.13 -20.58
C LYS A 691 -29.42 -17.08 -20.17
N ARG A 692 -30.64 -16.56 -20.16
CA ARG A 692 -31.87 -17.35 -19.96
C ARG A 692 -32.74 -17.38 -21.20
N LYS A 693 -33.45 -18.47 -21.37
CA LYS A 693 -34.55 -18.53 -22.33
C LYS A 693 -35.73 -17.73 -21.78
N LEU A 694 -36.24 -16.80 -22.58
CA LEU A 694 -37.46 -16.09 -22.17
C LEU A 694 -38.64 -17.06 -22.16
N PRO A 695 -39.47 -17.03 -21.09
CA PRO A 695 -40.63 -17.91 -21.01
C PRO A 695 -41.65 -17.56 -22.12
N GLU A 696 -42.10 -18.58 -22.79
CA GLU A 696 -43.22 -18.48 -23.76
C GLU A 696 -44.50 -18.95 -23.09
N ALA A 697 -45.60 -18.22 -23.33
CA ALA A 697 -46.89 -18.62 -22.82
C ALA A 697 -47.35 -19.88 -23.54
N VAL A 698 -47.61 -20.93 -22.80
CA VAL A 698 -48.20 -22.17 -23.32
C VAL A 698 -49.65 -22.29 -22.82
N THR A 699 -50.51 -22.84 -23.69
CA THR A 699 -51.93 -23.06 -23.33
C THR A 699 -52.01 -24.12 -22.22
N VAL A 700 -52.64 -23.78 -21.13
CA VAL A 700 -52.91 -24.73 -20.05
C VAL A 700 -54.04 -25.66 -20.48
N SER A 701 -53.79 -26.97 -20.41
CA SER A 701 -54.81 -27.97 -20.70
C SER A 701 -55.99 -27.90 -19.72
N LYS A 702 -57.20 -28.00 -20.26
CA LYS A 702 -58.45 -28.09 -19.48
C LYS A 702 -58.78 -29.52 -19.12
N PHE A 703 -58.03 -30.49 -19.60
CA PHE A 703 -58.34 -31.90 -19.45
C PHE A 703 -57.49 -32.51 -18.32
N PRO A 704 -57.98 -33.56 -17.63
CA PRO A 704 -57.24 -34.17 -16.53
C PRO A 704 -55.98 -34.88 -17.02
N SER A 705 -54.94 -34.82 -16.19
CA SER A 705 -53.75 -35.62 -16.40
C SER A 705 -53.91 -37.03 -15.80
N ASN A 706 -53.18 -37.97 -16.34
CA ASN A 706 -53.13 -39.33 -15.86
C ASN A 706 -51.72 -39.74 -15.53
N ARG A 707 -51.48 -40.29 -14.35
CA ARG A 707 -50.18 -40.80 -13.93
C ARG A 707 -50.15 -42.34 -14.10
N ARG A 708 -49.02 -42.84 -14.66
CA ARG A 708 -48.68 -44.24 -14.76
C ARG A 708 -47.28 -44.45 -14.19
N ASP A 709 -47.18 -45.40 -13.28
CA ASP A 709 -45.89 -45.78 -12.69
C ASP A 709 -45.42 -47.08 -13.38
N ILE A 710 -44.17 -47.07 -13.81
CA ILE A 710 -43.49 -48.26 -14.34
C ILE A 710 -42.30 -48.61 -13.42
N ALA A 711 -42.11 -49.85 -13.14
CA ALA A 711 -40.90 -50.32 -12.50
C ALA A 711 -40.11 -51.21 -13.47
N ILE A 712 -38.88 -50.76 -13.75
CA ILE A 712 -38.01 -51.45 -14.74
C ILE A 712 -36.75 -52.02 -14.07
N LEU A 713 -36.34 -53.17 -14.52
CA LEU A 713 -35.09 -53.80 -14.18
C LEU A 713 -34.07 -53.51 -15.28
N VAL A 714 -32.94 -52.93 -14.91
CA VAL A 714 -31.82 -52.63 -15.82
C VAL A 714 -30.49 -53.01 -15.19
N LYS A 715 -29.48 -53.22 -16.03
CA LYS A 715 -28.11 -53.44 -15.56
C LYS A 715 -27.59 -52.21 -14.79
N ASP A 716 -26.78 -52.41 -13.80
CA ASP A 716 -26.30 -51.42 -12.87
C ASP A 716 -25.56 -50.23 -13.55
N HIS A 717 -24.83 -50.53 -14.63
CA HIS A 717 -24.06 -49.53 -15.37
C HIS A 717 -24.93 -48.60 -16.28
N VAL A 718 -26.19 -48.96 -16.52
CA VAL A 718 -27.09 -48.12 -17.33
C VAL A 718 -27.44 -46.84 -16.56
N LYS A 719 -27.19 -45.72 -17.13
CA LYS A 719 -27.43 -44.40 -16.49
C LYS A 719 -28.94 -44.09 -16.53
N SER A 720 -29.46 -43.56 -15.41
CA SER A 720 -30.86 -43.15 -15.34
C SER A 720 -31.18 -42.03 -16.33
N GLY A 721 -30.25 -41.10 -16.56
CA GLY A 721 -30.42 -40.00 -17.53
C GLY A 721 -30.67 -40.55 -18.96
N ASP A 722 -29.96 -41.58 -19.38
CA ASP A 722 -30.13 -42.15 -20.70
C ASP A 722 -31.56 -42.78 -20.87
N ILE A 723 -32.03 -43.41 -19.77
CA ILE A 723 -33.40 -43.96 -19.71
C ILE A 723 -34.45 -42.86 -19.80
N LEU A 724 -34.31 -41.80 -18.98
CA LEU A 724 -35.26 -40.68 -18.95
C LEU A 724 -35.31 -39.99 -20.32
N ASN A 725 -34.17 -39.77 -20.97
CA ASN A 725 -34.09 -39.18 -22.30
C ASN A 725 -34.84 -39.99 -23.37
N VAL A 726 -34.77 -41.33 -23.26
CA VAL A 726 -35.54 -42.21 -24.21
C VAL A 726 -37.03 -42.14 -23.92
N ILE A 727 -37.42 -42.10 -22.65
CA ILE A 727 -38.82 -41.97 -22.22
C ILE A 727 -39.39 -40.63 -22.73
N GLU A 728 -38.70 -39.52 -22.52
CA GLU A 728 -39.11 -38.17 -23.01
C GLU A 728 -39.32 -38.16 -24.54
N LYS A 729 -38.36 -38.74 -25.28
CA LYS A 729 -38.42 -38.78 -26.74
C LYS A 729 -39.58 -39.62 -27.25
N VAL A 730 -39.85 -40.74 -26.60
CA VAL A 730 -40.90 -41.70 -27.02
C VAL A 730 -42.28 -41.27 -26.52
N GLY A 731 -42.37 -40.68 -25.33
CA GLY A 731 -43.59 -40.18 -24.75
C GLY A 731 -44.21 -39.01 -25.49
N GLY A 732 -43.35 -38.22 -26.18
CA GLY A 732 -43.78 -37.14 -27.07
C GLY A 732 -44.60 -36.04 -26.34
N ASN A 733 -45.46 -35.36 -27.12
CA ASN A 733 -46.26 -34.23 -26.63
C ASN A 733 -47.28 -34.57 -25.54
N GLN A 734 -47.58 -35.86 -25.34
CA GLN A 734 -48.53 -36.27 -24.30
C GLN A 734 -47.88 -36.45 -22.93
N LEU A 735 -46.57 -36.65 -22.86
CA LEU A 735 -45.81 -36.73 -21.62
C LEU A 735 -45.49 -35.33 -21.09
N VAL A 736 -46.17 -34.92 -20.05
CA VAL A 736 -46.08 -33.58 -19.44
C VAL A 736 -45.18 -33.55 -18.21
N ASP A 737 -44.92 -34.70 -17.57
CA ASP A 737 -44.04 -34.79 -16.44
C ASP A 737 -43.44 -36.19 -16.36
N LEU A 738 -42.20 -36.30 -15.94
CA LEU A 738 -41.42 -37.53 -15.83
C LEU A 738 -40.59 -37.48 -14.54
N ASN A 739 -40.82 -38.48 -13.66
CA ASN A 739 -40.12 -38.50 -12.37
C ASN A 739 -39.61 -39.87 -12.02
N LEU A 740 -38.29 -40.01 -11.80
CA LEU A 740 -37.68 -41.18 -11.19
C LEU A 740 -37.80 -41.02 -9.67
N PHE A 741 -38.71 -41.79 -9.04
CA PHE A 741 -39.03 -41.61 -7.62
C PHE A 741 -38.49 -42.72 -6.71
N ASP A 742 -38.02 -43.87 -7.27
CA ASP A 742 -37.32 -44.90 -6.47
C ASP A 742 -36.22 -45.60 -7.26
N VAL A 743 -35.12 -45.93 -6.55
CA VAL A 743 -34.02 -46.72 -7.08
C VAL A 743 -33.70 -47.81 -6.05
N TYR A 744 -34.05 -49.05 -6.37
CA TYR A 744 -33.88 -50.15 -5.46
C TYR A 744 -32.81 -51.13 -5.93
N LYS A 745 -31.92 -51.50 -5.02
CA LYS A 745 -30.92 -52.56 -5.16
C LYS A 745 -31.00 -53.42 -3.89
N GLY A 746 -31.19 -54.72 -4.03
CA GLY A 746 -31.24 -55.53 -2.85
C GLY A 746 -31.95 -56.87 -3.05
N LYS A 747 -32.51 -57.41 -1.99
CA LYS A 747 -33.16 -58.74 -1.99
C LYS A 747 -34.27 -58.80 -3.03
N GLY A 748 -34.21 -59.75 -3.95
CA GLY A 748 -35.18 -59.96 -5.03
C GLY A 748 -34.78 -59.27 -6.36
N ILE A 749 -33.59 -58.64 -6.44
CA ILE A 749 -32.99 -58.16 -7.69
C ILE A 749 -31.75 -58.97 -7.98
N GLU A 750 -31.54 -59.36 -9.23
CA GLU A 750 -30.34 -60.08 -9.65
C GLU A 750 -29.07 -59.28 -9.38
N PRO A 751 -27.93 -59.92 -9.04
CA PRO A 751 -26.66 -59.25 -8.96
C PRO A 751 -26.35 -58.48 -10.23
N ASN A 752 -25.83 -57.22 -10.08
CA ASN A 752 -25.52 -56.29 -11.16
C ASN A 752 -26.75 -55.69 -11.88
N TYR A 753 -27.93 -55.80 -11.28
CA TYR A 753 -29.15 -55.11 -11.72
C TYR A 753 -29.66 -54.14 -10.67
N LYS A 754 -30.43 -53.17 -11.13
CA LYS A 754 -31.19 -52.26 -10.30
C LYS A 754 -32.60 -52.10 -10.83
N SER A 755 -33.55 -51.85 -9.91
CA SER A 755 -34.91 -51.48 -10.22
C SER A 755 -35.04 -49.99 -10.19
N LEU A 756 -35.65 -49.42 -11.24
CA LEU A 756 -35.98 -47.96 -11.33
C LEU A 756 -37.51 -47.84 -11.38
N ALA A 757 -38.08 -47.10 -10.45
CA ALA A 757 -39.51 -46.79 -10.45
C ALA A 757 -39.69 -45.37 -11.03
N ILE A 758 -40.41 -45.27 -12.13
CA ILE A 758 -40.55 -44.05 -12.93
C ILE A 758 -42.03 -43.74 -13.11
N ALA A 759 -42.41 -42.53 -12.75
CA ALA A 759 -43.75 -41.99 -12.95
C ALA A 759 -43.81 -41.21 -14.27
N LEU A 760 -44.77 -41.57 -15.12
CA LEU A 760 -45.10 -40.83 -16.33
C LEU A 760 -46.44 -40.16 -16.13
N THR A 761 -46.50 -38.82 -16.28
CA THR A 761 -47.71 -38.04 -16.25
C THR A 761 -48.10 -37.65 -17.66
N LEU A 762 -49.25 -38.15 -18.15
CA LEU A 762 -49.73 -37.98 -19.47
C LEU A 762 -50.95 -37.06 -19.53
N GLN A 763 -50.96 -36.11 -20.48
CA GLN A 763 -52.05 -35.16 -20.64
C GLN A 763 -52.10 -34.71 -22.12
N ALA A 764 -53.33 -34.51 -22.66
CA ALA A 764 -53.47 -33.85 -23.95
C ALA A 764 -54.09 -32.46 -23.79
N VAL A 765 -53.87 -31.56 -24.74
CA VAL A 765 -54.41 -30.18 -24.74
C VAL A 765 -55.77 -30.06 -25.40
N ASP A 766 -56.15 -31.04 -26.19
CA ASP A 766 -57.35 -31.04 -27.06
C ASP A 766 -58.49 -31.96 -26.58
N ARG A 767 -58.17 -32.98 -25.74
CA ARG A 767 -59.16 -33.97 -25.30
C ARG A 767 -58.75 -34.62 -23.96
N THR A 768 -59.66 -35.33 -23.32
CA THR A 768 -59.33 -36.28 -22.24
C THR A 768 -58.71 -37.54 -22.88
N LEU A 769 -57.54 -37.99 -22.33
CA LEU A 769 -56.89 -39.21 -22.77
C LEU A 769 -57.72 -40.41 -22.37
N GLU A 770 -58.00 -41.32 -23.33
CA GLU A 770 -58.62 -42.61 -23.02
C GLU A 770 -57.56 -43.64 -22.55
N GLU A 771 -57.98 -44.71 -21.88
CA GLU A 771 -57.12 -45.77 -21.38
C GLU A 771 -56.27 -46.37 -22.55
N LYS A 772 -56.80 -46.46 -23.75
CA LYS A 772 -56.09 -46.92 -24.90
C LYS A 772 -54.93 -46.01 -25.33
N ASP A 773 -55.11 -44.67 -25.27
CA ASP A 773 -54.09 -43.71 -25.62
C ASP A 773 -52.94 -43.80 -24.59
N ILE A 774 -53.29 -43.93 -23.30
CA ILE A 774 -52.32 -43.99 -22.20
C ILE A 774 -51.50 -45.30 -22.32
N ASN A 775 -52.19 -46.44 -22.49
CA ASN A 775 -51.50 -47.75 -22.62
C ASN A 775 -50.56 -47.75 -23.82
N GLN A 776 -50.98 -47.17 -24.96
CA GLN A 776 -50.14 -47.09 -26.14
C GLN A 776 -48.83 -46.34 -25.89
N VAL A 777 -48.84 -45.23 -25.15
CA VAL A 777 -47.60 -44.49 -24.81
C VAL A 777 -46.74 -45.33 -23.87
N VAL A 778 -47.34 -45.93 -22.83
CA VAL A 778 -46.61 -46.81 -21.91
C VAL A 778 -45.97 -48.01 -22.61
N ASP A 779 -46.74 -48.70 -23.50
CA ASP A 779 -46.22 -49.81 -24.26
C ASP A 779 -45.09 -49.46 -25.18
N ASN A 780 -45.16 -48.28 -25.83
CA ASN A 780 -44.08 -47.74 -26.68
C ASN A 780 -42.85 -47.45 -25.86
N VAL A 781 -43.01 -46.84 -24.68
CA VAL A 781 -41.90 -46.54 -23.77
C VAL A 781 -41.22 -47.83 -23.30
N VAL A 782 -42.00 -48.81 -22.82
CA VAL A 782 -41.50 -50.11 -22.37
C VAL A 782 -40.76 -50.84 -23.49
N ALA A 783 -41.33 -50.87 -24.68
CA ALA A 783 -40.70 -51.49 -25.83
C ALA A 783 -39.36 -50.82 -26.21
N ALA A 784 -39.31 -49.50 -26.24
CA ALA A 784 -38.06 -48.77 -26.50
C ALA A 784 -36.99 -49.00 -25.45
N LEU A 785 -37.38 -49.03 -24.18
CA LEU A 785 -36.44 -49.36 -23.08
C LEU A 785 -35.94 -50.76 -23.15
N ALA A 786 -36.77 -51.73 -23.54
CA ALA A 786 -36.37 -53.12 -23.73
C ALA A 786 -35.36 -53.24 -24.89
N GLU A 787 -35.64 -52.53 -26.02
CA GLU A 787 -34.76 -52.53 -27.20
C GLU A 787 -33.39 -51.92 -26.92
N GLN A 788 -33.36 -50.78 -26.27
CA GLN A 788 -32.11 -50.01 -26.10
C GLN A 788 -31.28 -50.40 -24.92
N PHE A 789 -31.90 -50.81 -23.83
CA PHE A 789 -31.23 -51.13 -22.58
C PHE A 789 -31.41 -52.57 -22.08
N ASN A 790 -32.09 -53.41 -22.82
CA ASN A 790 -32.54 -54.74 -22.35
C ASN A 790 -33.29 -54.63 -20.99
N ALA A 791 -34.09 -53.57 -20.85
CA ALA A 791 -34.90 -53.38 -19.67
C ALA A 791 -36.09 -54.36 -19.66
N SER A 792 -36.42 -54.89 -18.47
CA SER A 792 -37.64 -55.65 -18.28
C SER A 792 -38.51 -55.01 -17.21
N LEU A 793 -39.83 -55.16 -17.36
CA LEU A 793 -40.73 -54.75 -16.27
C LEU A 793 -40.49 -55.61 -15.02
N ARG A 794 -40.56 -55.00 -13.89
CA ARG A 794 -40.58 -55.73 -12.58
C ARG A 794 -42.02 -55.99 -12.20
N ASP A 795 -42.32 -57.26 -12.01
CA ASP A 795 -43.64 -57.73 -11.51
C ASP A 795 -43.91 -57.27 -10.07
#